data_0eaa117a3e982eb8c80e1d84fd66965f
#
_entry.id   0eaa117a3e982eb8c80e1d84fd66965f
#
_cell.length_a   1.000
_cell.length_b   1.000
_cell.length_c   1.000
_cell.angle_alpha   90.00
_cell.angle_beta   90.00
_cell.angle_gamma   90.00
#
_symmetry.space_group_name_H-M   'P 1'
#
loop_
_entity.id
_entity.type
_entity.pdbx_description
1 polymer ?
#
loop_
_entity_poly.entity_id
_entity_poly.type
_entity_poly.pdbx_seq_one_letter_code
_entity_poly.pdbx_strand_id
1 'polypeptide(L)'
;MREKFLVTSREDMERRGWDQLDFVYINGDAYVDHPGFAAALIGRVLESRGYRVGIISQPDWHSAEPFKQLGRPRLAALITAGNLDSMLNEKTAAKKFRSHDSYSPGGEAGRRPERATIVYANRMREAYKDVPIIIGGIEASLRRFAHYDYWSNKVRHSILLDSKADILSYGMGEHSVVEIADALAEGKTVAEMYDIRGICYVTSRPPISDKTVVCPSYEEVKADKLAFARAFKMQYEEQDPFYGKTLIQPSENRFVVQTPPALPLTTEEMDAIYELPFQRRWHPDYDAAGGVPALHEVQFSLTSQRGCFGHCHFCAIASHQGRIIQHRSHESLVRETERMTHLPGFKGYIHDVGGPTANFRHVACAKQLKDGACRNRHCIGSETCPNLDTSHDDYVKLLREIRSVKGVKKVFVRSGLRYDYVLADHNKAFVKELCQYHVSGQLKVAPEHVVKHVTDLMGKADVQAFLKFKDWFDEANRELGKKQYLVPYFMSSHPGCTLKDAVALAEFLRDMHMQPEQVQDFIPTPGSLSTAMYYTGLNPLTGEKVYVARRPEEKQMQRALMQYKNPANYDIVYKALCLAGRRDLIGYGPKCLIAPRRHQAGRRPDKAGRPAAPSRRQGRGRLRLENSGESNEEIRAFYCPQPFRHPAPQLVRPDFDEAPAGRGSAGL
;
A
#
# COMPACT_ATOMS: atom_id res chain seq x y z
N MET A 1 -8.40 -4.62 30.77
CA MET A 1 -7.81 -4.09 29.52
C MET A 1 -8.27 -4.90 28.31
N ARG A 2 -8.28 -6.25 28.41
CA ARG A 2 -8.72 -7.18 27.33
C ARG A 2 -10.20 -6.96 26.93
N GLU A 3 -11.06 -6.66 27.89
CA GLU A 3 -12.51 -6.42 27.70
C GLU A 3 -12.86 -5.27 26.73
N LYS A 4 -11.91 -4.36 26.49
CA LYS A 4 -12.08 -3.25 25.54
C LYS A 4 -11.84 -3.64 24.07
N PHE A 5 -11.27 -4.82 23.82
CA PHE A 5 -11.07 -5.36 22.48
C PHE A 5 -12.30 -6.13 22.00
N LEU A 6 -12.43 -6.34 20.70
CA LEU A 6 -13.39 -7.30 20.17
C LEU A 6 -13.03 -8.72 20.66
N VAL A 7 -14.01 -9.58 20.70
CA VAL A 7 -13.87 -10.97 21.17
C VAL A 7 -12.85 -11.73 20.32
N THR A 8 -11.93 -12.45 20.97
CA THR A 8 -10.93 -13.31 20.31
C THR A 8 -10.90 -14.72 20.85
N SER A 9 -11.63 -15.00 21.96
CA SER A 9 -11.66 -16.30 22.63
C SER A 9 -13.05 -16.63 23.17
N ARG A 10 -13.27 -17.89 23.57
CA ARG A 10 -14.49 -18.32 24.26
C ARG A 10 -14.66 -17.64 25.61
N GLU A 11 -13.57 -17.45 26.33
CA GLU A 11 -13.57 -16.76 27.63
C GLU A 11 -13.98 -15.30 27.50
N ASP A 12 -13.68 -14.65 26.36
CA ASP A 12 -14.16 -13.29 26.09
C ASP A 12 -15.67 -13.29 25.84
N MET A 13 -16.21 -14.32 25.17
CA MET A 13 -17.67 -14.49 24.96
C MET A 13 -18.37 -14.70 26.31
N GLU A 14 -17.86 -15.62 27.14
CA GLU A 14 -18.42 -15.93 28.45
C GLU A 14 -18.48 -14.70 29.37
N ARG A 15 -17.39 -13.91 29.41
CA ARG A 15 -17.37 -12.63 30.16
C ARG A 15 -18.41 -11.63 29.72
N ARG A 16 -18.81 -11.67 28.44
CA ARG A 16 -19.86 -10.81 27.87
C ARG A 16 -21.25 -11.43 27.97
N GLY A 17 -21.38 -12.65 28.47
CA GLY A 17 -22.63 -13.41 28.51
C GLY A 17 -23.14 -13.79 27.12
N TRP A 18 -22.22 -14.07 26.18
CA TRP A 18 -22.56 -14.41 24.79
C TRP A 18 -22.35 -15.89 24.51
N ASP A 19 -23.42 -16.60 24.17
CA ASP A 19 -23.36 -18.01 23.79
C ASP A 19 -22.94 -18.18 22.32
N GLN A 20 -23.30 -17.23 21.49
CA GLN A 20 -23.04 -17.25 20.04
C GLN A 20 -22.75 -15.86 19.51
N LEU A 21 -21.85 -15.79 18.54
CA LEU A 21 -21.53 -14.57 17.78
C LEU A 21 -22.46 -14.45 16.55
N ASP A 22 -22.75 -13.22 16.15
CA ASP A 22 -23.43 -12.93 14.89
C ASP A 22 -22.45 -13.09 13.73
N PHE A 23 -21.24 -12.55 13.88
CA PHE A 23 -20.19 -12.62 12.88
C PHE A 23 -18.88 -13.15 13.47
N VAL A 24 -18.22 -14.02 12.71
CA VAL A 24 -16.83 -14.42 12.94
C VAL A 24 -15.99 -13.85 11.82
N TYR A 25 -15.03 -12.98 12.17
CA TYR A 25 -14.14 -12.32 11.24
C TYR A 25 -12.80 -13.06 11.17
N ILE A 26 -12.47 -13.66 10.04
CA ILE A 26 -11.20 -14.33 9.78
C ILE A 26 -10.25 -13.33 9.12
N ASN A 27 -9.12 -13.06 9.77
CA ASN A 27 -8.17 -12.04 9.35
C ASN A 27 -6.78 -12.61 9.10
N GLY A 28 -6.17 -12.23 7.98
CA GLY A 28 -4.80 -12.61 7.66
C GLY A 28 -3.72 -11.87 8.45
N ASP A 29 -4.05 -10.74 9.08
CA ASP A 29 -3.16 -9.99 9.97
C ASP A 29 -3.38 -10.38 11.43
N ALA A 30 -2.40 -10.13 12.29
CA ALA A 30 -2.61 -10.07 13.73
C ALA A 30 -3.65 -9.00 14.09
N TYR A 31 -4.44 -9.23 15.15
CA TYR A 31 -5.45 -8.27 15.56
C TYR A 31 -4.83 -7.03 16.21
N VAL A 32 -4.96 -5.92 15.53
CA VAL A 32 -4.61 -4.58 16.00
C VAL A 32 -5.88 -3.74 16.01
N ASP A 33 -6.31 -3.29 17.19
CA ASP A 33 -7.50 -2.47 17.35
C ASP A 33 -7.20 -0.99 17.07
N HIS A 34 -7.12 -0.68 15.79
CA HIS A 34 -6.75 0.64 15.28
C HIS A 34 -7.54 0.95 14.00
N PRO A 35 -8.01 2.19 13.78
CA PRO A 35 -8.83 2.55 12.61
C PRO A 35 -8.13 2.38 11.25
N GLY A 36 -6.81 2.23 11.25
CA GLY A 36 -6.02 1.87 10.05
C GLY A 36 -5.98 0.38 9.73
N PHE A 37 -6.66 -0.49 10.50
CA PHE A 37 -6.70 -1.94 10.30
C PHE A 37 -8.13 -2.38 9.99
N ALA A 38 -8.32 -2.98 8.82
CA ALA A 38 -9.64 -3.29 8.28
C ALA A 38 -10.48 -4.18 9.22
N ALA A 39 -9.88 -5.19 9.87
CA ALA A 39 -10.59 -6.09 10.78
C ALA A 39 -11.14 -5.35 12.01
N ALA A 40 -10.35 -4.45 12.59
CA ALA A 40 -10.80 -3.61 13.70
C ALA A 40 -11.91 -2.65 13.24
N LEU A 41 -11.71 -2.00 12.11
CA LEU A 41 -12.64 -1.00 11.60
C LEU A 41 -14.01 -1.61 11.30
N ILE A 42 -14.08 -2.66 10.50
CA ILE A 42 -15.33 -3.34 10.13
C ILE A 42 -15.96 -4.01 11.37
N GLY A 43 -15.14 -4.64 12.23
CA GLY A 43 -15.64 -5.24 13.46
C GLY A 43 -16.28 -4.20 14.40
N ARG A 44 -15.67 -3.02 14.56
CA ARG A 44 -16.22 -1.93 15.37
C ARG A 44 -17.47 -1.29 14.75
N VAL A 45 -17.52 -1.16 13.42
CA VAL A 45 -18.73 -0.71 12.72
C VAL A 45 -19.89 -1.64 12.98
N LEU A 46 -19.71 -2.94 12.88
CA LEU A 46 -20.76 -3.92 13.19
C LEU A 46 -21.11 -3.94 14.69
N GLU A 47 -20.12 -3.87 15.58
CA GLU A 47 -20.36 -3.79 17.03
C GLU A 47 -21.18 -2.54 17.40
N SER A 48 -20.94 -1.41 16.74
CA SER A 48 -21.71 -0.17 16.96
C SER A 48 -23.18 -0.28 16.52
N ARG A 49 -23.49 -1.25 15.68
CA ARG A 49 -24.88 -1.60 15.27
C ARG A 49 -25.53 -2.66 16.16
N GLY A 50 -24.84 -3.09 17.23
CA GLY A 50 -25.34 -4.08 18.19
C GLY A 50 -25.06 -5.54 17.81
N TYR A 51 -24.28 -5.78 16.74
CA TYR A 51 -23.89 -7.15 16.37
C TYR A 51 -22.76 -7.67 17.24
N ARG A 52 -22.80 -8.97 17.58
CA ARG A 52 -21.77 -9.69 18.32
C ARG A 52 -20.69 -10.16 17.36
N VAL A 53 -19.49 -9.54 17.44
CA VAL A 53 -18.39 -9.81 16.51
C VAL A 53 -17.22 -10.43 17.23
N GLY A 54 -16.70 -11.53 16.69
CA GLY A 54 -15.44 -12.13 17.13
C GLY A 54 -14.41 -12.18 16.01
N ILE A 55 -13.12 -12.08 16.35
CA ILE A 55 -12.00 -12.09 15.40
C ILE A 55 -11.14 -13.33 15.61
N ILE A 56 -10.87 -14.06 14.53
CA ILE A 56 -9.86 -15.11 14.46
C ILE A 56 -8.74 -14.57 13.55
N SER A 57 -7.61 -14.23 14.14
CA SER A 57 -6.45 -13.68 13.45
C SER A 57 -5.41 -14.75 13.15
N GLN A 58 -4.98 -14.82 11.89
CA GLN A 58 -3.94 -15.74 11.43
C GLN A 58 -4.15 -17.19 11.91
N PRO A 59 -5.37 -17.79 11.67
CA PRO A 59 -5.62 -19.17 12.06
C PRO A 59 -4.64 -20.11 11.36
N ASP A 60 -4.27 -21.19 12.03
CA ASP A 60 -3.57 -22.28 11.34
C ASP A 60 -4.46 -22.85 10.23
N TRP A 61 -4.03 -22.64 9.02
CA TRP A 61 -4.79 -22.93 7.79
C TRP A 61 -4.58 -24.36 7.28
N HIS A 62 -3.80 -25.19 7.98
CA HIS A 62 -3.59 -26.58 7.57
C HIS A 62 -4.80 -27.47 7.86
N SER A 63 -5.70 -27.04 8.75
CA SER A 63 -6.97 -27.75 9.03
C SER A 63 -8.13 -26.78 9.23
N ALA A 64 -9.36 -27.30 9.29
CA ALA A 64 -10.57 -26.51 9.57
C ALA A 64 -10.81 -26.24 11.06
N GLU A 65 -10.11 -26.93 11.96
CA GLU A 65 -10.38 -26.85 13.41
C GLU A 65 -10.12 -25.46 14.01
N PRO A 66 -9.02 -24.73 13.67
CA PRO A 66 -8.83 -23.38 14.16
C PRO A 66 -9.94 -22.40 13.80
N PHE A 67 -10.68 -22.67 12.71
CA PHE A 67 -11.79 -21.84 12.26
C PHE A 67 -13.07 -22.04 13.08
N LYS A 68 -13.11 -23.07 13.94
CA LYS A 68 -14.24 -23.38 14.83
C LYS A 68 -14.04 -22.84 16.26
N GLN A 69 -12.89 -22.23 16.57
CA GLN A 69 -12.54 -21.83 17.94
C GLN A 69 -13.59 -20.93 18.61
N LEU A 70 -14.25 -20.04 17.88
CA LEU A 70 -15.30 -19.16 18.39
C LEU A 70 -16.73 -19.70 18.18
N GLY A 71 -16.84 -20.94 17.66
CA GLY A 71 -18.14 -21.55 17.32
C GLY A 71 -18.70 -21.09 15.98
N ARG A 72 -19.89 -21.61 15.64
CA ARG A 72 -20.62 -21.27 14.43
C ARG A 72 -21.21 -19.85 14.56
N PRO A 73 -20.93 -18.93 13.64
CA PRO A 73 -21.60 -17.63 13.64
C PRO A 73 -23.10 -17.78 13.30
N ARG A 74 -23.91 -16.91 13.85
CA ARG A 74 -25.36 -16.90 13.60
C ARG A 74 -25.69 -16.40 12.19
N LEU A 75 -25.02 -15.37 11.72
CA LEU A 75 -25.31 -14.69 10.45
C LEU A 75 -24.32 -15.05 9.36
N ALA A 76 -23.02 -14.73 9.53
CA ALA A 76 -22.01 -14.98 8.50
C ALA A 76 -20.59 -15.04 9.02
N ALA A 77 -19.68 -15.57 8.18
CA ALA A 77 -18.24 -15.41 8.31
C ALA A 77 -17.75 -14.29 7.38
N LEU A 78 -16.96 -13.37 7.94
CA LEU A 78 -16.29 -12.30 7.20
C LEU A 78 -14.82 -12.67 7.03
N ILE A 79 -14.26 -12.57 5.81
CA ILE A 79 -12.91 -13.07 5.53
C ILE A 79 -12.09 -12.07 4.73
N THR A 80 -10.87 -11.81 5.17
CA THR A 80 -9.90 -10.96 4.48
C THR A 80 -8.47 -11.49 4.61
N ALA A 81 -7.62 -11.17 3.64
CA ALA A 81 -6.19 -11.43 3.70
C ALA A 81 -5.43 -10.51 4.68
N GLY A 82 -6.10 -9.50 5.23
CA GLY A 82 -5.49 -8.43 6.04
C GLY A 82 -5.40 -7.10 5.29
N ASN A 83 -4.58 -6.19 5.80
CA ASN A 83 -4.40 -4.83 5.23
C ASN A 83 -3.69 -4.82 3.88
N LEU A 84 -2.92 -5.86 3.56
CA LEU A 84 -2.23 -6.04 2.30
C LEU A 84 -2.75 -7.26 1.54
N ASP A 85 -2.49 -7.27 0.24
CA ASP A 85 -2.58 -8.47 -0.58
C ASP A 85 -1.58 -9.52 -0.06
N SER A 86 -2.03 -10.75 0.19
CA SER A 86 -1.20 -11.80 0.80
C SER A 86 0.03 -12.12 -0.05
N MET A 87 -0.11 -12.12 -1.37
CA MET A 87 1.01 -12.40 -2.28
C MET A 87 2.07 -11.30 -2.25
N LEU A 88 1.65 -10.02 -2.11
CA LEU A 88 2.56 -8.89 -1.97
C LEU A 88 3.24 -8.87 -0.59
N ASN A 89 2.54 -9.34 0.43
CA ASN A 89 3.09 -9.43 1.78
C ASN A 89 4.11 -10.57 1.91
N GLU A 90 3.86 -11.70 1.25
CA GLU A 90 4.71 -12.90 1.35
C GLU A 90 5.90 -12.90 0.39
N LYS A 91 5.81 -12.18 -0.75
CA LYS A 91 6.80 -12.30 -1.82
C LYS A 91 7.32 -10.96 -2.34
N THR A 92 8.58 -10.97 -2.76
CA THR A 92 9.22 -9.86 -3.48
C THR A 92 8.82 -9.85 -4.97
N ALA A 93 9.17 -8.77 -5.69
CA ALA A 93 9.00 -8.70 -7.15
C ALA A 93 9.73 -9.83 -7.90
N ALA A 94 10.83 -10.32 -7.35
CA ALA A 94 11.57 -11.48 -7.87
C ALA A 94 10.97 -12.83 -7.45
N LYS A 95 9.74 -12.83 -6.88
CA LYS A 95 9.00 -14.02 -6.42
C LYS A 95 9.67 -14.81 -5.28
N LYS A 96 10.62 -14.22 -4.58
CA LYS A 96 11.25 -14.81 -3.39
C LYS A 96 10.37 -14.55 -2.16
N PHE A 97 10.32 -15.50 -1.22
CA PHE A 97 9.65 -15.30 0.06
C PHE A 97 10.37 -14.24 0.88
N ARG A 98 9.60 -13.50 1.66
CA ARG A 98 10.13 -12.54 2.63
C ARG A 98 10.44 -13.23 3.94
N SER A 99 11.43 -12.73 4.65
CA SER A 99 11.82 -13.24 5.97
C SER A 99 11.15 -12.47 7.12
N HIS A 100 10.33 -11.44 6.83
CA HIS A 100 9.67 -10.61 7.83
C HIS A 100 8.27 -10.21 7.38
N ASP A 101 7.29 -10.30 8.29
CA ASP A 101 5.93 -9.82 8.12
C ASP A 101 5.57 -8.81 9.21
N SER A 102 5.51 -7.54 8.85
CA SER A 102 5.19 -6.47 9.82
C SER A 102 3.78 -6.57 10.42
N TYR A 103 2.88 -7.33 9.81
CA TYR A 103 1.51 -7.51 10.28
C TYR A 103 1.32 -8.77 11.12
N SER A 104 2.40 -9.49 11.39
CA SER A 104 2.40 -10.66 12.27
C SER A 104 3.02 -10.34 13.63
N PRO A 105 2.69 -11.09 14.71
CA PRO A 105 3.30 -10.94 16.01
C PRO A 105 4.83 -11.09 15.92
N GLY A 106 5.57 -10.16 16.52
CA GLY A 106 7.04 -10.15 16.47
C GLY A 106 7.64 -9.98 15.08
N GLY A 107 6.84 -9.76 14.05
CA GLY A 107 7.32 -9.68 12.66
C GLY A 107 7.59 -11.03 12.00
N GLU A 108 7.05 -12.12 12.54
CA GLU A 108 7.26 -13.49 12.06
C GLU A 108 6.60 -13.69 10.68
N ALA A 109 7.40 -14.12 9.70
CA ALA A 109 6.90 -14.44 8.36
C ALA A 109 6.33 -15.87 8.30
N GLY A 110 5.44 -16.12 7.28
CA GLY A 110 4.92 -17.47 7.00
C GLY A 110 3.69 -17.87 7.82
N ARG A 111 3.14 -16.99 8.64
CA ARG A 111 1.88 -17.24 9.35
C ARG A 111 0.64 -17.18 8.47
N ARG A 112 0.74 -16.56 7.33
CA ARG A 112 -0.33 -16.36 6.37
C ARG A 112 -0.12 -17.27 5.15
N PRO A 113 -1.17 -17.92 4.61
CA PRO A 113 -1.03 -18.68 3.37
C PRO A 113 -0.97 -17.76 2.15
N GLU A 114 -0.36 -18.24 1.08
CA GLU A 114 -0.51 -17.62 -0.24
C GLU A 114 -2.01 -17.57 -0.63
N ARG A 115 -2.47 -16.42 -1.15
CA ARG A 115 -3.89 -16.20 -1.50
C ARG A 115 -4.82 -16.46 -0.32
N ALA A 116 -4.49 -15.83 0.81
CA ALA A 116 -5.10 -16.09 2.11
C ALA A 116 -6.62 -16.06 2.08
N THR A 117 -7.23 -15.11 1.37
CA THR A 117 -8.70 -15.03 1.26
C THR A 117 -9.31 -16.31 0.71
N ILE A 118 -8.71 -16.92 -0.32
CA ILE A 118 -9.19 -18.18 -0.93
C ILE A 118 -9.03 -19.32 0.07
N VAL A 119 -7.85 -19.45 0.67
CA VAL A 119 -7.56 -20.54 1.61
C VAL A 119 -8.48 -20.48 2.82
N TYR A 120 -8.62 -19.32 3.43
CA TYR A 120 -9.47 -19.13 4.60
C TYR A 120 -10.94 -19.37 4.30
N ALA A 121 -11.44 -18.88 3.14
CA ALA A 121 -12.83 -19.14 2.73
C ALA A 121 -13.10 -20.65 2.53
N ASN A 122 -12.19 -21.36 1.89
CA ASN A 122 -12.33 -22.81 1.73
C ASN A 122 -12.27 -23.55 3.07
N ARG A 123 -11.39 -23.16 4.02
CA ARG A 123 -11.35 -23.73 5.37
C ARG A 123 -12.61 -23.42 6.18
N MET A 124 -13.15 -22.21 6.06
CA MET A 124 -14.40 -21.85 6.72
C MET A 124 -15.59 -22.63 6.15
N ARG A 125 -15.61 -22.85 4.81
CA ARG A 125 -16.64 -23.70 4.17
C ARG A 125 -16.53 -25.18 4.57
N GLU A 126 -15.31 -25.67 4.83
CA GLU A 126 -15.06 -26.99 5.38
C GLU A 126 -15.55 -27.10 6.83
N ALA A 127 -15.28 -26.06 7.65
CA ALA A 127 -15.76 -26.00 9.04
C ALA A 127 -17.28 -25.95 9.16
N TYR A 128 -17.93 -25.15 8.31
CA TYR A 128 -19.39 -24.92 8.32
C TYR A 128 -19.91 -24.79 6.88
N LYS A 129 -20.59 -25.84 6.41
CA LYS A 129 -21.03 -25.95 5.02
C LYS A 129 -22.07 -24.90 4.59
N ASP A 130 -22.91 -24.48 5.51
CA ASP A 130 -24.12 -23.68 5.28
C ASP A 130 -24.04 -22.25 5.82
N VAL A 131 -22.93 -21.86 6.44
CA VAL A 131 -22.70 -20.47 6.89
C VAL A 131 -22.40 -19.59 5.69
N PRO A 132 -23.09 -18.46 5.51
CA PRO A 132 -22.74 -17.48 4.49
C PRO A 132 -21.31 -16.98 4.67
N ILE A 133 -20.55 -16.95 3.58
CA ILE A 133 -19.15 -16.46 3.55
C ILE A 133 -19.09 -15.18 2.75
N ILE A 134 -18.67 -14.10 3.41
CA ILE A 134 -18.49 -12.79 2.82
C ILE A 134 -16.99 -12.49 2.80
N ILE A 135 -16.41 -12.34 1.61
CA ILE A 135 -15.01 -11.95 1.46
C ILE A 135 -14.89 -10.46 1.18
N GLY A 136 -13.79 -9.84 1.62
CA GLY A 136 -13.55 -8.42 1.43
C GLY A 136 -12.08 -8.04 1.50
N GLY A 137 -11.83 -6.74 1.64
CA GLY A 137 -10.49 -6.19 1.68
C GLY A 137 -9.84 -6.07 0.28
N ILE A 138 -8.59 -5.60 0.26
CA ILE A 138 -7.91 -5.25 -1.00
C ILE A 138 -7.65 -6.46 -1.90
N GLU A 139 -7.25 -7.60 -1.33
CA GLU A 139 -6.98 -8.82 -2.10
C GLU A 139 -8.21 -9.29 -2.87
N ALA A 140 -9.36 -9.33 -2.22
CA ALA A 140 -10.61 -9.73 -2.83
C ALA A 140 -11.09 -8.68 -3.85
N SER A 141 -11.07 -7.39 -3.49
CA SER A 141 -11.51 -6.30 -4.35
C SER A 141 -10.79 -6.28 -5.70
N LEU A 142 -9.48 -6.53 -5.70
CA LEU A 142 -8.66 -6.49 -6.92
C LEU A 142 -8.80 -7.74 -7.80
N ARG A 143 -9.39 -8.83 -7.27
CA ARG A 143 -9.59 -10.12 -7.96
C ARG A 143 -11.05 -10.46 -8.20
N ARG A 144 -11.94 -9.47 -8.14
CA ARG A 144 -13.40 -9.69 -8.27
C ARG A 144 -13.86 -10.21 -9.62
N PHE A 145 -13.06 -9.99 -10.67
CA PHE A 145 -13.24 -10.56 -12.00
C PHE A 145 -12.07 -11.45 -12.41
N ALA A 146 -12.14 -12.02 -13.61
CA ALA A 146 -10.98 -12.67 -14.21
C ALA A 146 -9.81 -11.70 -14.27
N HIS A 147 -8.65 -12.14 -13.79
CA HIS A 147 -7.49 -11.27 -13.61
C HIS A 147 -6.18 -11.97 -13.95
N TYR A 148 -5.17 -11.19 -14.38
CA TYR A 148 -3.83 -11.70 -14.53
C TYR A 148 -3.16 -11.85 -13.16
N ASP A 149 -2.73 -13.07 -12.83
CA ASP A 149 -1.93 -13.37 -11.64
C ASP A 149 -0.44 -13.43 -12.01
N TYR A 150 0.31 -12.44 -11.55
CA TYR A 150 1.75 -12.34 -11.80
C TYR A 150 2.54 -13.53 -11.26
N TRP A 151 2.13 -14.09 -10.12
CA TRP A 151 2.86 -15.14 -9.42
C TRP A 151 2.82 -16.46 -10.18
N SER A 152 1.65 -16.84 -10.68
CA SER A 152 1.47 -18.03 -11.54
C SER A 152 1.64 -17.74 -13.04
N ASN A 153 1.76 -16.48 -13.46
CA ASN A 153 1.82 -16.01 -14.84
C ASN A 153 0.63 -16.52 -15.68
N LYS A 154 -0.57 -16.48 -15.11
CA LYS A 154 -1.81 -16.98 -15.74
C LYS A 154 -2.97 -16.01 -15.50
N VAL A 155 -3.98 -16.06 -16.38
CA VAL A 155 -5.29 -15.49 -16.07
C VAL A 155 -6.04 -16.46 -15.18
N ARG A 156 -6.51 -15.98 -14.02
CA ARG A 156 -7.31 -16.74 -13.05
C ARG A 156 -8.77 -16.32 -13.11
N HIS A 157 -9.64 -17.17 -12.61
CA HIS A 157 -11.06 -16.85 -12.39
C HIS A 157 -11.22 -15.71 -11.37
N SER A 158 -12.45 -15.19 -11.28
CA SER A 158 -12.85 -14.38 -10.13
C SER A 158 -12.54 -15.10 -8.81
N ILE A 159 -12.08 -14.34 -7.82
CA ILE A 159 -11.82 -14.88 -6.48
C ILE A 159 -13.07 -15.47 -5.82
N LEU A 160 -14.27 -15.01 -6.19
CA LEU A 160 -15.54 -15.59 -5.73
C LEU A 160 -15.68 -17.05 -6.15
N LEU A 161 -15.28 -17.37 -7.39
CA LEU A 161 -15.35 -18.75 -7.89
C LEU A 161 -14.28 -19.63 -7.25
N ASP A 162 -13.04 -19.11 -7.10
CA ASP A 162 -11.94 -19.84 -6.50
C ASP A 162 -12.13 -20.07 -4.98
N SER A 163 -12.76 -19.13 -4.28
CA SER A 163 -12.97 -19.18 -2.83
C SER A 163 -14.30 -19.86 -2.44
N LYS A 164 -15.24 -20.00 -3.38
CA LYS A 164 -16.61 -20.45 -3.13
C LYS A 164 -17.34 -19.59 -2.08
N ALA A 165 -16.98 -18.32 -1.98
CA ALA A 165 -17.67 -17.36 -1.13
C ALA A 165 -19.01 -16.96 -1.77
N ASP A 166 -19.95 -16.54 -0.93
CA ASP A 166 -21.30 -16.19 -1.36
C ASP A 166 -21.38 -14.74 -1.84
N ILE A 167 -20.70 -13.82 -1.13
CA ILE A 167 -20.64 -12.39 -1.47
C ILE A 167 -19.19 -11.92 -1.37
N LEU A 168 -18.79 -10.98 -2.24
CA LEU A 168 -17.61 -10.17 -2.11
C LEU A 168 -18.03 -8.72 -1.92
N SER A 169 -17.70 -8.13 -0.77
CA SER A 169 -17.77 -6.69 -0.53
C SER A 169 -16.50 -6.04 -1.04
N TYR A 170 -16.59 -5.23 -2.10
CA TYR A 170 -15.41 -4.60 -2.70
C TYR A 170 -15.33 -3.11 -2.39
N GLY A 171 -14.12 -2.59 -2.44
CA GLY A 171 -13.86 -1.19 -2.11
C GLY A 171 -13.87 -0.94 -0.60
N MET A 172 -14.36 0.23 -0.21
CA MET A 172 -14.57 0.59 1.19
C MET A 172 -15.92 0.03 1.63
N GLY A 173 -15.87 -0.96 2.51
CA GLY A 173 -17.00 -1.86 2.80
C GLY A 173 -17.94 -1.42 3.90
N GLU A 174 -17.83 -0.22 4.46
CA GLU A 174 -18.59 0.20 5.64
C GLU A 174 -20.11 0.19 5.39
N HIS A 175 -20.56 0.73 4.26
CA HIS A 175 -21.99 0.70 3.90
C HIS A 175 -22.44 -0.72 3.59
N SER A 176 -21.76 -1.40 2.65
CA SER A 176 -22.17 -2.73 2.19
C SER A 176 -22.19 -3.78 3.30
N VAL A 177 -21.24 -3.75 4.25
CA VAL A 177 -21.23 -4.73 5.34
C VAL A 177 -22.39 -4.53 6.31
N VAL A 178 -22.80 -3.28 6.56
CA VAL A 178 -23.96 -2.96 7.40
C VAL A 178 -25.26 -3.40 6.70
N GLU A 179 -25.44 -3.04 5.43
CA GLU A 179 -26.62 -3.45 4.65
C GLU A 179 -26.75 -4.98 4.55
N ILE A 180 -25.61 -5.69 4.35
CA ILE A 180 -25.59 -7.17 4.37
C ILE A 180 -25.95 -7.70 5.76
N ALA A 181 -25.41 -7.10 6.84
CA ALA A 181 -25.66 -7.54 8.20
C ALA A 181 -27.14 -7.37 8.58
N ASP A 182 -27.72 -6.23 8.25
CA ASP A 182 -29.13 -5.93 8.52
C ASP A 182 -30.04 -6.89 7.72
N ALA A 183 -29.76 -7.12 6.43
CA ALA A 183 -30.50 -8.05 5.60
C ALA A 183 -30.45 -9.51 6.13
N LEU A 184 -29.26 -9.97 6.56
CA LEU A 184 -29.11 -11.30 7.19
C LEU A 184 -29.86 -11.40 8.52
N ALA A 185 -29.87 -10.32 9.32
CA ALA A 185 -30.61 -10.28 10.59
C ALA A 185 -32.10 -10.31 10.37
N GLU A 186 -32.62 -9.76 9.26
CA GLU A 186 -34.00 -9.85 8.82
C GLU A 186 -34.38 -11.24 8.24
N GLY A 187 -33.37 -12.14 8.13
CA GLY A 187 -33.58 -13.49 7.60
C GLY A 187 -33.57 -13.58 6.07
N LYS A 188 -33.10 -12.54 5.37
CA LYS A 188 -32.95 -12.57 3.92
C LYS A 188 -31.84 -13.55 3.51
N THR A 189 -32.05 -14.21 2.42
CA THR A 189 -31.05 -15.05 1.76
C THR A 189 -30.06 -14.20 0.98
N VAL A 190 -28.89 -14.74 0.66
CA VAL A 190 -27.88 -14.05 -0.17
C VAL A 190 -28.47 -13.57 -1.50
N ALA A 191 -29.37 -14.34 -2.12
CA ALA A 191 -29.98 -13.98 -3.39
C ALA A 191 -30.91 -12.74 -3.31
N GLU A 192 -31.40 -12.41 -2.11
CA GLU A 192 -32.25 -11.24 -1.87
C GLU A 192 -31.47 -9.96 -1.58
N MET A 193 -30.12 -10.03 -1.65
CA MET A 193 -29.20 -8.91 -1.39
C MET A 193 -28.54 -8.38 -2.66
N TYR A 194 -28.94 -8.84 -3.84
CA TYR A 194 -28.27 -8.54 -5.12
C TYR A 194 -28.39 -7.09 -5.59
N ASP A 195 -29.17 -6.27 -4.94
CA ASP A 195 -29.34 -4.83 -5.14
C ASP A 195 -28.40 -3.97 -4.26
N ILE A 196 -27.78 -4.57 -3.23
CA ILE A 196 -26.81 -3.86 -2.39
C ILE A 196 -25.64 -3.35 -3.25
N ARG A 197 -25.26 -2.10 -3.06
CA ARG A 197 -24.13 -1.50 -3.78
C ARG A 197 -22.78 -1.93 -3.18
N GLY A 198 -21.74 -1.99 -4.03
CA GLY A 198 -20.40 -2.34 -3.57
C GLY A 198 -20.18 -3.84 -3.33
N ILE A 199 -21.00 -4.70 -3.93
CA ILE A 199 -20.85 -6.16 -3.83
C ILE A 199 -20.61 -6.83 -5.18
N CYS A 200 -20.05 -8.04 -5.12
CA CYS A 200 -20.07 -8.99 -6.21
C CYS A 200 -20.66 -10.31 -5.73
N TYR A 201 -21.35 -11.00 -6.62
CA TYR A 201 -21.97 -12.31 -6.37
C TYR A 201 -21.91 -13.19 -7.62
N VAL A 202 -22.23 -14.47 -7.47
CA VAL A 202 -22.29 -15.44 -8.57
C VAL A 202 -23.72 -15.91 -8.76
N THR A 203 -24.19 -15.90 -10.00
CA THR A 203 -25.56 -16.34 -10.35
C THR A 203 -25.58 -17.11 -11.68
N SER A 204 -26.59 -17.95 -11.87
CA SER A 204 -26.91 -18.56 -13.18
C SER A 204 -27.86 -17.70 -14.03
N ARG A 205 -28.47 -16.66 -13.45
CA ARG A 205 -29.45 -15.77 -14.11
C ARG A 205 -29.05 -14.32 -13.87
N PRO A 206 -28.18 -13.74 -14.74
CA PRO A 206 -27.69 -12.37 -14.54
C PRO A 206 -28.80 -11.35 -14.81
N PRO A 207 -28.79 -10.18 -14.12
CA PRO A 207 -29.75 -9.10 -14.32
C PRO A 207 -29.40 -8.28 -15.55
N ILE A 208 -29.73 -8.77 -16.76
CA ILE A 208 -29.43 -8.06 -18.02
C ILE A 208 -30.46 -6.94 -18.25
N SER A 209 -29.98 -5.70 -18.41
CA SER A 209 -30.79 -4.53 -18.67
C SER A 209 -29.94 -3.44 -19.37
N ASP A 210 -30.51 -2.27 -19.64
CA ASP A 210 -29.82 -1.06 -20.14
C ASP A 210 -28.82 -0.47 -19.10
N LYS A 211 -28.97 -0.85 -17.82
CA LYS A 211 -28.08 -0.48 -16.71
C LYS A 211 -26.96 -1.48 -16.47
N THR A 212 -26.75 -2.42 -17.37
CA THR A 212 -25.72 -3.45 -17.24
C THR A 212 -24.73 -3.41 -18.40
N VAL A 213 -23.50 -3.85 -18.15
CA VAL A 213 -22.43 -4.02 -19.12
C VAL A 213 -21.91 -5.45 -19.04
N VAL A 214 -21.99 -6.18 -20.13
CA VAL A 214 -21.48 -7.56 -20.22
C VAL A 214 -20.04 -7.51 -20.74
N CYS A 215 -19.12 -7.94 -19.89
CA CYS A 215 -17.69 -8.07 -20.23
C CYS A 215 -17.43 -9.35 -21.03
N PRO A 216 -16.34 -9.42 -21.80
CA PRO A 216 -15.82 -10.68 -22.33
C PRO A 216 -15.73 -11.75 -21.23
N SER A 217 -16.07 -12.98 -21.59
CA SER A 217 -16.07 -14.11 -20.65
C SER A 217 -14.67 -14.44 -20.13
N TYR A 218 -14.62 -15.23 -19.04
CA TYR A 218 -13.34 -15.73 -18.53
C TYR A 218 -12.55 -16.50 -19.61
N GLU A 219 -13.23 -17.32 -20.41
CA GLU A 219 -12.63 -18.12 -21.47
C GLU A 219 -12.02 -17.23 -22.55
N GLU A 220 -12.74 -16.18 -22.98
CA GLU A 220 -12.26 -15.21 -23.96
C GLU A 220 -11.05 -14.43 -23.42
N VAL A 221 -11.11 -13.90 -22.20
CA VAL A 221 -9.98 -13.11 -21.63
C VAL A 221 -8.76 -13.98 -21.31
N LYS A 222 -8.95 -15.29 -21.10
CA LYS A 222 -7.87 -16.25 -20.92
C LYS A 222 -7.20 -16.61 -22.24
N ALA A 223 -7.96 -16.71 -23.31
CA ALA A 223 -7.48 -17.11 -24.63
C ALA A 223 -6.90 -15.94 -25.42
N ASP A 224 -7.48 -14.75 -25.29
CA ASP A 224 -7.13 -13.57 -26.10
C ASP A 224 -6.78 -12.35 -25.26
N LYS A 225 -5.59 -11.79 -25.49
CA LYS A 225 -5.11 -10.56 -24.84
C LYS A 225 -5.90 -9.31 -25.20
N LEU A 226 -6.49 -9.27 -26.41
CA LEU A 226 -7.36 -8.16 -26.82
C LEU A 226 -8.69 -8.23 -26.06
N ALA A 227 -9.26 -9.43 -25.87
CA ALA A 227 -10.45 -9.61 -25.04
C ALA A 227 -10.16 -9.21 -23.59
N PHE A 228 -8.98 -9.55 -23.06
CA PHE A 228 -8.54 -9.10 -21.72
C PHE A 228 -8.46 -7.57 -21.64
N ALA A 229 -7.86 -6.91 -22.63
CA ALA A 229 -7.75 -5.45 -22.66
C ALA A 229 -9.14 -4.78 -22.72
N ARG A 230 -10.08 -5.33 -23.52
CA ARG A 230 -11.48 -4.86 -23.59
C ARG A 230 -12.20 -5.02 -22.25
N ALA A 231 -12.11 -6.20 -21.63
CA ALA A 231 -12.71 -6.46 -20.34
C ALA A 231 -12.17 -5.51 -19.26
N PHE A 232 -10.86 -5.29 -19.25
CA PHE A 232 -10.23 -4.32 -18.33
C PHE A 232 -10.75 -2.91 -18.55
N LYS A 233 -10.85 -2.43 -19.82
CA LYS A 233 -11.36 -1.10 -20.15
C LYS A 233 -12.80 -0.91 -19.65
N MET A 234 -13.69 -1.88 -19.89
CA MET A 234 -15.06 -1.87 -19.39
C MET A 234 -15.11 -1.76 -17.85
N GLN A 235 -14.30 -2.55 -17.15
CA GLN A 235 -14.20 -2.49 -15.67
C GLN A 235 -13.65 -1.14 -15.20
N TYR A 236 -12.67 -0.59 -15.90
CA TYR A 236 -12.07 0.71 -15.57
C TYR A 236 -13.05 1.88 -15.74
N GLU A 237 -13.89 1.86 -16.77
CA GLU A 237 -14.86 2.90 -17.07
C GLU A 237 -16.06 2.89 -16.10
N GLU A 238 -16.39 1.75 -15.48
CA GLU A 238 -17.56 1.59 -14.61
C GLU A 238 -17.19 1.54 -13.10
N GLN A 239 -16.06 2.14 -12.71
CA GLN A 239 -15.60 2.18 -11.30
C GLN A 239 -16.12 3.39 -10.50
N ASP A 240 -16.93 4.25 -11.09
CA ASP A 240 -17.41 5.45 -10.40
C ASP A 240 -18.74 5.19 -9.68
N PRO A 241 -18.90 5.64 -8.42
CA PRO A 241 -20.11 5.40 -7.65
C PRO A 241 -21.35 6.13 -8.16
N PHE A 242 -21.22 7.19 -8.96
CA PHE A 242 -22.38 7.98 -9.42
C PHE A 242 -22.95 7.49 -10.75
N TYR A 243 -22.09 7.07 -11.69
CA TYR A 243 -22.55 6.65 -13.01
C TYR A 243 -22.18 5.21 -13.39
N GLY A 244 -21.43 4.52 -12.54
CA GLY A 244 -21.02 3.13 -12.79
C GLY A 244 -22.22 2.22 -12.92
N LYS A 245 -22.17 1.34 -13.91
CA LYS A 245 -23.20 0.34 -14.18
C LYS A 245 -22.86 -1.00 -13.52
N THR A 246 -23.84 -1.86 -13.43
CA THR A 246 -23.63 -3.27 -13.06
C THR A 246 -22.80 -3.95 -14.14
N LEU A 247 -21.71 -4.60 -13.74
CA LEU A 247 -20.85 -5.37 -14.63
C LEU A 247 -21.14 -6.86 -14.51
N ILE A 248 -21.16 -7.54 -15.64
CA ILE A 248 -21.44 -8.98 -15.72
C ILE A 248 -20.31 -9.63 -16.50
N GLN A 249 -19.63 -10.63 -15.92
CA GLN A 249 -18.64 -11.44 -16.62
C GLN A 249 -19.09 -12.90 -16.64
N PRO A 250 -19.35 -13.47 -17.84
CA PRO A 250 -19.62 -14.90 -17.98
C PRO A 250 -18.37 -15.72 -17.57
N SER A 251 -18.59 -16.88 -16.94
CA SER A 251 -17.56 -17.85 -16.60
C SER A 251 -18.20 -19.24 -16.58
N GLU A 252 -17.88 -20.03 -17.58
CA GLU A 252 -18.54 -21.33 -17.85
C GLU A 252 -20.08 -21.17 -17.91
N ASN A 253 -20.81 -21.84 -17.05
CA ASN A 253 -22.27 -21.79 -16.96
C ASN A 253 -22.80 -20.82 -15.89
N ARG A 254 -21.94 -19.93 -15.35
CA ARG A 254 -22.26 -18.96 -14.30
C ARG A 254 -21.83 -17.55 -14.72
N PHE A 255 -22.31 -16.59 -13.97
CA PHE A 255 -22.01 -15.18 -14.18
C PHE A 255 -21.51 -14.57 -12.89
N VAL A 256 -20.38 -13.89 -12.94
CA VAL A 256 -19.92 -12.99 -11.88
C VAL A 256 -20.53 -11.64 -12.14
N VAL A 257 -21.32 -11.15 -11.19
CA VAL A 257 -22.01 -9.87 -11.25
C VAL A 257 -21.41 -8.93 -10.22
N GLN A 258 -21.07 -7.72 -10.63
CA GLN A 258 -20.65 -6.62 -9.75
C GLN A 258 -21.73 -5.55 -9.79
N THR A 259 -22.30 -5.21 -8.65
CA THR A 259 -23.18 -4.05 -8.50
C THR A 259 -22.38 -2.75 -8.61
N PRO A 260 -23.00 -1.59 -8.85
CA PRO A 260 -22.28 -0.30 -8.83
C PRO A 260 -21.53 -0.09 -7.51
N PRO A 261 -20.40 0.63 -7.50
CA PRO A 261 -19.67 0.92 -6.27
C PRO A 261 -20.56 1.58 -5.20
N ALA A 262 -20.29 1.31 -3.92
CA ALA A 262 -20.90 2.04 -2.82
C ALA A 262 -20.65 3.54 -2.95
N LEU A 263 -21.61 4.36 -2.53
CA LEU A 263 -21.42 5.81 -2.50
C LEU A 263 -20.30 6.17 -1.51
N PRO A 264 -19.55 7.27 -1.76
CA PRO A 264 -18.57 7.76 -0.81
C PRO A 264 -19.24 8.08 0.52
N LEU A 265 -18.54 7.77 1.63
CA LEU A 265 -18.96 8.21 2.96
C LEU A 265 -18.98 9.73 3.03
N THR A 266 -19.99 10.30 3.69
CA THR A 266 -20.02 11.71 4.04
C THR A 266 -18.98 12.03 5.12
N THR A 267 -18.74 13.30 5.38
CA THR A 267 -17.84 13.74 6.46
C THR A 267 -18.36 13.27 7.82
N GLU A 268 -19.67 13.34 8.05
CA GLU A 268 -20.33 12.92 9.29
C GLU A 268 -20.20 11.40 9.51
N GLU A 269 -20.37 10.60 8.45
CA GLU A 269 -20.18 9.16 8.52
C GLU A 269 -18.70 8.79 8.76
N MET A 270 -17.77 9.48 8.08
CA MET A 270 -16.35 9.31 8.33
C MET A 270 -15.99 9.64 9.78
N ASP A 271 -16.48 10.75 10.30
CA ASP A 271 -16.24 11.15 11.68
C ASP A 271 -16.79 10.13 12.68
N ALA A 272 -18.02 9.69 12.49
CA ALA A 272 -18.67 8.68 13.34
C ALA A 272 -17.85 7.36 13.38
N ILE A 273 -17.33 6.90 12.23
CA ILE A 273 -16.52 5.69 12.16
C ILE A 273 -15.20 5.84 12.91
N TYR A 274 -14.50 6.97 12.74
CA TYR A 274 -13.20 7.20 13.42
C TYR A 274 -13.33 7.57 14.89
N GLU A 275 -14.53 7.88 15.36
CA GLU A 275 -14.85 8.10 16.77
C GLU A 275 -15.18 6.83 17.54
N LEU A 276 -15.33 5.69 16.88
CA LEU A 276 -15.52 4.39 17.52
C LEU A 276 -14.38 4.08 18.51
N PRO A 277 -14.63 3.25 19.54
CA PRO A 277 -13.74 3.11 20.70
C PRO A 277 -12.47 2.29 20.44
N PHE A 278 -11.71 2.66 19.41
CA PHE A 278 -10.43 2.01 19.09
C PHE A 278 -9.42 2.17 20.21
N GLN A 279 -8.76 1.05 20.58
CA GLN A 279 -7.74 1.04 21.63
C GLN A 279 -6.37 1.55 21.15
N ARG A 280 -6.14 1.67 19.83
CA ARG A 280 -4.88 2.03 19.18
C ARG A 280 -3.71 1.17 19.68
N ARG A 281 -3.98 -0.13 19.84
CA ARG A 281 -3.05 -1.13 20.38
C ARG A 281 -3.29 -2.47 19.69
N TRP A 282 -2.26 -3.31 19.64
CA TRP A 282 -2.42 -4.73 19.34
C TRP A 282 -3.08 -5.47 20.51
N HIS A 283 -3.68 -6.62 20.22
CA HIS A 283 -4.28 -7.45 21.24
C HIS A 283 -3.23 -7.91 22.26
N PRO A 284 -3.52 -7.94 23.58
CA PRO A 284 -2.54 -8.26 24.61
C PRO A 284 -1.84 -9.62 24.46
N ASP A 285 -2.45 -10.58 23.78
CA ASP A 285 -1.85 -11.90 23.51
C ASP A 285 -0.54 -11.82 22.71
N TYR A 286 -0.27 -10.69 22.04
CA TYR A 286 0.96 -10.48 21.28
C TYR A 286 2.07 -9.78 22.09
N ASP A 287 1.82 -9.40 23.34
CA ASP A 287 2.82 -8.70 24.18
C ASP A 287 4.10 -9.54 24.35
N ALA A 288 3.95 -10.86 24.57
CA ALA A 288 5.08 -11.79 24.72
C ALA A 288 5.93 -11.92 23.43
N ALA A 289 5.33 -11.73 22.26
CA ALA A 289 6.03 -11.73 20.98
C ALA A 289 6.67 -10.38 20.63
N GLY A 290 6.55 -9.36 21.49
CA GLY A 290 7.03 -8.00 21.21
C GLY A 290 6.05 -7.14 20.40
N GLY A 291 4.78 -7.58 20.29
CA GLY A 291 3.71 -6.85 19.62
C GLY A 291 3.66 -7.05 18.11
N VAL A 292 3.03 -6.09 17.41
CA VAL A 292 2.85 -6.10 15.94
C VAL A 292 3.57 -4.90 15.35
N PRO A 293 4.67 -5.09 14.59
CA PRO A 293 5.51 -3.99 14.11
C PRO A 293 4.78 -2.92 13.32
N ALA A 294 3.77 -3.29 12.52
CA ALA A 294 3.00 -2.33 11.72
C ALA A 294 2.29 -1.25 12.55
N LEU A 295 1.92 -1.55 13.80
CA LEU A 295 1.28 -0.55 14.66
C LEU A 295 2.21 0.63 15.00
N HIS A 296 3.50 0.39 15.23
CA HIS A 296 4.44 1.45 15.63
C HIS A 296 4.45 2.65 14.68
N GLU A 297 4.07 2.43 13.44
CA GLU A 297 4.09 3.43 12.39
C GLU A 297 2.85 4.33 12.39
N VAL A 298 1.71 3.74 12.75
CA VAL A 298 0.42 4.39 12.63
C VAL A 298 -0.23 4.70 13.98
N GLN A 299 0.31 4.18 15.08
CA GLN A 299 -0.30 4.30 16.41
C GLN A 299 -0.68 5.75 16.76
N PHE A 300 0.19 6.71 16.47
CA PHE A 300 -0.02 8.13 16.69
C PHE A 300 -0.12 8.91 15.37
N SER A 301 -0.75 8.33 14.37
CA SER A 301 -1.04 8.97 13.09
C SER A 301 -2.54 9.18 12.92
N LEU A 302 -2.92 10.20 12.16
CA LEU A 302 -4.30 10.57 11.85
C LEU A 302 -4.59 10.28 10.38
N THR A 303 -5.62 9.50 10.12
CA THR A 303 -6.19 9.38 8.78
C THR A 303 -7.17 10.53 8.59
N SER A 304 -6.78 11.53 7.80
CA SER A 304 -7.62 12.72 7.57
C SER A 304 -8.56 12.55 6.39
N GLN A 305 -8.22 11.68 5.44
CA GLN A 305 -9.04 11.39 4.26
C GLN A 305 -8.74 9.99 3.68
N ARG A 306 -9.66 9.53 2.83
CA ARG A 306 -9.55 8.34 1.99
C ARG A 306 -9.85 8.69 0.53
N GLY A 307 -9.52 7.78 -0.41
CA GLY A 307 -9.63 8.03 -1.84
C GLY A 307 -8.40 8.72 -2.40
N CYS A 308 -8.26 8.71 -3.74
CA CYS A 308 -7.12 9.34 -4.41
C CYS A 308 -7.47 9.70 -5.85
N PHE A 309 -7.56 10.98 -6.17
CA PHE A 309 -7.78 11.45 -7.54
C PHE A 309 -6.50 11.49 -8.40
N GLY A 310 -5.34 11.17 -7.81
CA GLY A 310 -4.07 11.06 -8.54
C GLY A 310 -4.04 9.94 -9.58
N HIS A 311 -4.76 8.85 -9.30
CA HIS A 311 -5.02 7.73 -10.20
C HIS A 311 -3.81 7.26 -11.01
N CYS A 312 -2.63 7.11 -10.35
CA CYS A 312 -1.44 6.55 -10.98
C CYS A 312 -1.76 5.14 -11.52
N HIS A 313 -1.36 4.85 -12.75
CA HIS A 313 -1.79 3.65 -13.48
C HIS A 313 -1.32 2.32 -12.88
N PHE A 314 -0.25 2.35 -12.10
CA PHE A 314 0.31 1.18 -11.39
C PHE A 314 -0.30 0.98 -9.99
N CYS A 315 -1.04 1.98 -9.46
CA CYS A 315 -1.50 1.98 -8.08
C CYS A 315 -2.91 1.41 -7.97
N ALA A 316 -3.10 0.45 -7.08
CA ALA A 316 -4.40 -0.16 -6.83
C ALA A 316 -5.28 0.64 -5.84
N ILE A 317 -4.76 1.69 -5.20
CA ILE A 317 -5.49 2.47 -4.19
C ILE A 317 -6.76 3.07 -4.78
N ALA A 318 -6.67 3.73 -5.93
CA ALA A 318 -7.85 4.31 -6.57
C ALA A 318 -8.89 3.26 -7.00
N SER A 319 -8.44 2.04 -7.36
CA SER A 319 -9.34 0.92 -7.69
C SER A 319 -10.01 0.29 -6.47
N HIS A 320 -9.47 0.55 -5.26
CA HIS A 320 -10.01 0.04 -4.00
C HIS A 320 -10.75 1.13 -3.20
N GLN A 321 -10.15 2.30 -3.01
CA GLN A 321 -10.74 3.40 -2.22
C GLN A 321 -11.55 4.39 -3.05
N GLY A 322 -11.50 4.31 -4.38
CA GLY A 322 -12.14 5.24 -5.29
C GLY A 322 -11.31 6.49 -5.58
N ARG A 323 -11.82 7.29 -6.53
CA ARG A 323 -11.19 8.54 -7.02
C ARG A 323 -11.73 9.79 -6.33
N ILE A 324 -12.79 9.66 -5.54
CA ILE A 324 -13.46 10.76 -4.83
C ILE A 324 -12.94 10.76 -3.41
N ILE A 325 -12.48 11.92 -2.94
CA ILE A 325 -11.97 12.06 -1.59
C ILE A 325 -13.13 12.06 -0.59
N GLN A 326 -12.98 11.25 0.44
CA GLN A 326 -13.82 11.19 1.62
C GLN A 326 -12.99 11.72 2.79
N HIS A 327 -13.34 12.85 3.35
CA HIS A 327 -12.55 13.52 4.38
C HIS A 327 -13.28 13.61 5.72
N ARG A 328 -12.52 13.72 6.78
CA ARG A 328 -12.99 13.96 8.14
C ARG A 328 -13.01 15.45 8.44
N SER A 329 -13.90 15.87 9.37
CA SER A 329 -13.91 17.24 9.88
C SER A 329 -12.64 17.56 10.67
N HIS A 330 -12.33 18.84 10.81
CA HIS A 330 -11.23 19.31 11.67
C HIS A 330 -11.52 18.94 13.13
N GLU A 331 -12.75 19.13 13.56
CA GLU A 331 -13.21 18.86 14.92
C GLU A 331 -12.99 17.40 15.31
N SER A 332 -13.32 16.46 14.42
CA SER A 332 -13.09 15.02 14.65
C SER A 332 -11.60 14.70 14.80
N LEU A 333 -10.74 15.27 13.94
CA LEU A 333 -9.30 15.06 13.98
C LEU A 333 -8.64 15.70 15.22
N VAL A 334 -9.13 16.87 15.65
CA VAL A 334 -8.67 17.51 16.89
C VAL A 334 -9.08 16.66 18.10
N ARG A 335 -10.35 16.23 18.20
CA ARG A 335 -10.81 15.34 19.30
C ARG A 335 -10.02 14.03 19.35
N GLU A 336 -9.71 13.43 18.20
CA GLU A 336 -8.87 12.22 18.16
C GLU A 336 -7.45 12.52 18.64
N THR A 337 -6.88 13.66 18.26
CA THR A 337 -5.57 14.10 18.73
C THR A 337 -5.56 14.28 20.25
N GLU A 338 -6.56 14.93 20.81
CA GLU A 338 -6.72 15.10 22.26
C GLU A 338 -6.75 13.74 22.98
N ARG A 339 -7.55 12.78 22.48
CA ARG A 339 -7.58 11.41 23.01
C ARG A 339 -6.20 10.75 22.96
N MET A 340 -5.46 10.93 21.86
CA MET A 340 -4.12 10.35 21.70
C MET A 340 -3.11 10.90 22.71
N THR A 341 -3.24 12.17 23.14
CA THR A 341 -2.31 12.75 24.13
C THR A 341 -2.36 12.05 25.48
N HIS A 342 -3.45 11.34 25.78
CA HIS A 342 -3.65 10.59 27.02
C HIS A 342 -3.27 9.10 26.91
N LEU A 343 -2.90 8.62 25.71
CA LEU A 343 -2.53 7.22 25.51
C LEU A 343 -1.14 6.91 26.05
N PRO A 344 -0.95 5.71 26.61
CA PRO A 344 0.38 5.26 27.02
C PRO A 344 1.39 5.31 25.88
N GLY A 345 2.58 5.84 26.16
CA GLY A 345 3.66 5.94 25.17
C GLY A 345 3.61 7.16 24.26
N PHE A 346 2.59 7.99 24.34
CA PHE A 346 2.57 9.26 23.60
C PHE A 346 3.64 10.22 24.12
N LYS A 347 4.52 10.68 23.23
CA LYS A 347 5.65 11.56 23.53
C LYS A 347 5.47 13.00 23.03
N GLY A 348 4.27 13.34 22.59
CA GLY A 348 3.95 14.66 22.01
C GLY A 348 4.14 14.71 20.48
N TYR A 349 4.30 13.58 19.81
CA TYR A 349 4.53 13.54 18.36
C TYR A 349 3.36 12.91 17.65
N ILE A 350 2.72 13.66 16.75
CA ILE A 350 1.82 13.12 15.74
C ILE A 350 2.70 12.70 14.55
N HIS A 351 2.72 11.41 14.26
CA HIS A 351 3.65 10.84 13.29
C HIS A 351 3.27 11.16 11.85
N ASP A 352 1.97 11.29 11.57
CA ASP A 352 1.45 11.64 10.25
C ASP A 352 0.04 12.20 10.34
N VAL A 353 -0.30 13.10 9.44
CA VAL A 353 -1.68 13.57 9.19
C VAL A 353 -1.91 13.47 7.69
N GLY A 354 -2.71 12.50 7.26
CA GLY A 354 -2.87 12.29 5.83
C GLY A 354 -3.77 11.12 5.48
N GLY A 355 -3.53 10.58 4.30
CA GLY A 355 -4.24 9.47 3.70
C GLY A 355 -3.39 8.83 2.60
N PRO A 356 -3.98 8.25 1.55
CA PRO A 356 -3.23 7.70 0.42
C PRO A 356 -2.27 8.69 -0.25
N THR A 357 -2.63 9.96 -0.22
CA THR A 357 -1.81 11.10 -0.62
C THR A 357 -2.03 12.21 0.41
N ALA A 358 -0.98 12.66 1.08
CA ALA A 358 -1.08 13.55 2.25
C ALA A 358 -1.89 14.82 1.96
N ASN A 359 -1.59 15.48 0.84
CA ASN A 359 -2.16 16.78 0.50
C ASN A 359 -3.45 16.74 -0.35
N PHE A 360 -4.06 15.57 -0.52
CA PHE A 360 -5.39 15.45 -1.17
C PHE A 360 -6.50 15.53 -0.11
N ARG A 361 -6.70 16.71 0.45
CA ARG A 361 -7.55 16.89 1.63
C ARG A 361 -9.05 16.93 1.30
N HIS A 362 -9.44 17.33 0.10
CA HIS A 362 -10.83 17.47 -0.34
C HIS A 362 -11.01 16.94 -1.77
N VAL A 363 -12.24 16.92 -2.26
CA VAL A 363 -12.56 16.48 -3.63
C VAL A 363 -11.83 17.33 -4.67
N ALA A 364 -11.48 16.72 -5.81
CA ALA A 364 -10.73 17.42 -6.85
C ALA A 364 -11.48 18.62 -7.45
N CYS A 365 -12.80 18.57 -7.49
CA CYS A 365 -13.67 19.68 -7.93
C CYS A 365 -15.11 19.42 -7.49
N ALA A 366 -15.92 20.47 -7.43
CA ALA A 366 -17.32 20.40 -7.01
C ALA A 366 -18.18 19.44 -7.86
N LYS A 367 -17.82 19.24 -9.13
CA LYS A 367 -18.50 18.29 -10.01
C LYS A 367 -18.47 16.87 -9.45
N GLN A 368 -17.37 16.46 -8.79
CA GLN A 368 -17.22 15.09 -8.29
C GLN A 368 -18.28 14.68 -7.27
N LEU A 369 -18.81 15.64 -6.50
CA LEU A 369 -19.87 15.38 -5.51
C LEU A 369 -21.24 15.16 -6.14
N LYS A 370 -21.43 15.57 -7.39
CA LYS A 370 -22.71 15.48 -8.08
C LYS A 370 -22.72 14.44 -9.19
N ASP A 371 -21.68 14.48 -10.04
CA ASP A 371 -21.64 13.72 -11.30
C ASP A 371 -20.53 12.66 -11.29
N GLY A 372 -19.78 12.51 -10.18
CA GLY A 372 -18.64 11.59 -10.09
C GLY A 372 -17.38 12.09 -10.80
N ALA A 373 -16.35 11.25 -10.82
CA ALA A 373 -15.08 11.53 -11.48
C ALA A 373 -15.17 11.37 -12.99
N CYS A 374 -14.47 12.21 -13.76
CA CYS A 374 -14.52 12.15 -15.22
C CYS A 374 -14.03 10.79 -15.76
N ARG A 375 -14.76 10.20 -16.72
CA ARG A 375 -14.37 8.92 -17.35
C ARG A 375 -13.05 9.01 -18.12
N ASN A 376 -12.90 10.08 -18.93
CA ASN A 376 -11.85 10.21 -19.93
C ASN A 376 -10.79 11.25 -19.56
N ARG A 377 -10.75 11.67 -18.28
CA ARG A 377 -9.80 12.70 -17.83
C ARG A 377 -9.31 12.39 -16.42
N HIS A 378 -8.01 12.60 -16.25
CA HIS A 378 -7.40 12.61 -14.92
C HIS A 378 -7.42 14.02 -14.35
N CYS A 379 -7.52 14.15 -13.03
CA CYS A 379 -7.48 15.44 -12.36
C CYS A 379 -6.06 16.01 -12.35
N ILE A 380 -5.06 15.11 -12.22
CA ILE A 380 -3.64 15.45 -12.17
C ILE A 380 -2.80 14.30 -12.75
N GLY A 381 -1.64 14.60 -13.31
CA GLY A 381 -0.75 13.63 -13.95
C GLY A 381 0.17 14.33 -14.95
N SER A 382 0.22 13.85 -16.20
CA SER A 382 0.94 14.53 -17.29
C SER A 382 0.40 15.95 -17.56
N GLU A 383 -0.89 16.15 -17.31
CA GLU A 383 -1.57 17.45 -17.37
C GLU A 383 -2.41 17.65 -16.12
N THR A 384 -2.58 18.91 -15.70
CA THR A 384 -3.47 19.30 -14.62
C THR A 384 -4.83 19.74 -15.19
N CYS A 385 -5.93 19.22 -14.63
CA CYS A 385 -7.26 19.62 -15.00
C CYS A 385 -7.49 21.10 -14.64
N PRO A 386 -7.99 21.96 -15.55
CA PRO A 386 -8.21 23.38 -15.25
C PRO A 386 -9.28 23.63 -14.18
N ASN A 387 -10.15 22.64 -13.91
CA ASN A 387 -11.17 22.73 -12.87
C ASN A 387 -10.71 22.10 -11.53
N LEU A 388 -9.45 21.71 -11.44
CA LEU A 388 -8.91 21.15 -10.19
C LEU A 388 -8.87 22.25 -9.14
N ASP A 389 -9.47 21.99 -7.98
CA ASP A 389 -9.24 22.81 -6.79
C ASP A 389 -7.83 22.53 -6.28
N THR A 390 -6.97 23.53 -6.30
CA THR A 390 -5.53 23.39 -6.00
C THR A 390 -5.15 23.95 -4.64
N SER A 391 -6.09 24.56 -3.87
CA SER A 391 -5.79 25.18 -2.58
C SER A 391 -5.32 24.15 -1.54
N HIS A 392 -4.30 24.54 -0.78
CA HIS A 392 -3.80 23.81 0.40
C HIS A 392 -4.23 24.48 1.71
N ASP A 393 -5.05 25.53 1.69
CA ASP A 393 -5.39 26.34 2.85
C ASP A 393 -6.10 25.50 3.94
N ASP A 394 -7.05 24.64 3.56
CA ASP A 394 -7.73 23.73 4.48
C ASP A 394 -6.74 22.80 5.18
N TYR A 395 -5.81 22.21 4.43
CA TYR A 395 -4.81 21.31 4.99
C TYR A 395 -3.84 22.03 5.94
N VAL A 396 -3.38 23.24 5.57
CA VAL A 396 -2.55 24.08 6.44
C VAL A 396 -3.27 24.43 7.74
N LYS A 397 -4.55 24.84 7.64
CA LYS A 397 -5.39 25.15 8.79
C LYS A 397 -5.51 23.94 9.72
N LEU A 398 -5.83 22.77 9.20
CA LEU A 398 -5.88 21.51 9.95
C LEU A 398 -4.57 21.19 10.67
N LEU A 399 -3.44 21.28 9.98
CA LEU A 399 -2.12 21.02 10.57
C LEU A 399 -1.80 21.97 11.72
N ARG A 400 -2.21 23.24 11.62
CA ARG A 400 -2.05 24.26 12.68
C ARG A 400 -2.94 23.96 13.88
N GLU A 401 -4.20 23.58 13.66
CA GLU A 401 -5.14 23.21 14.71
C GLU A 401 -4.65 21.99 15.49
N ILE A 402 -4.24 20.93 14.83
CA ILE A 402 -3.67 19.74 15.48
C ILE A 402 -2.40 20.10 16.27
N ARG A 403 -1.53 20.97 15.73
CA ARG A 403 -0.33 21.43 16.42
C ARG A 403 -0.62 22.25 17.68
N SER A 404 -1.78 22.92 17.75
CA SER A 404 -2.20 23.73 18.91
C SER A 404 -2.77 22.90 20.06
N VAL A 405 -3.07 21.61 19.84
CA VAL A 405 -3.62 20.72 20.88
C VAL A 405 -2.62 20.58 22.03
N LYS A 406 -3.11 20.79 23.26
CA LYS A 406 -2.28 20.68 24.49
C LYS A 406 -1.65 19.28 24.57
N GLY A 407 -0.33 19.23 24.76
CA GLY A 407 0.43 17.97 24.80
C GLY A 407 1.09 17.58 23.47
N VAL A 408 0.68 18.18 22.35
CA VAL A 408 1.33 18.01 21.07
C VAL A 408 2.56 18.93 20.96
N LYS A 409 3.71 18.35 20.66
CA LYS A 409 4.97 19.07 20.46
C LYS A 409 5.29 19.28 18.98
N LYS A 410 4.99 18.28 18.16
CA LYS A 410 5.21 18.32 16.71
C LYS A 410 4.18 17.47 15.96
N VAL A 411 3.84 17.93 14.77
CA VAL A 411 2.97 17.24 13.81
C VAL A 411 3.78 17.03 12.53
N PHE A 412 3.94 15.79 12.11
CA PHE A 412 4.67 15.44 10.90
C PHE A 412 3.72 15.07 9.75
N VAL A 413 4.19 15.27 8.54
CA VAL A 413 3.61 14.76 7.30
C VAL A 413 4.60 13.75 6.71
N ARG A 414 4.23 12.46 6.76
CA ARG A 414 5.06 11.34 6.31
C ARG A 414 4.44 10.58 5.14
N SER A 415 3.12 10.64 4.98
CA SER A 415 2.42 10.13 3.81
C SER A 415 2.96 10.78 2.55
N GLY A 416 2.93 10.05 1.43
CA GLY A 416 3.45 10.57 0.16
C GLY A 416 2.78 11.87 -0.26
N LEU A 417 3.58 12.87 -0.60
CA LEU A 417 3.11 14.17 -1.09
C LEU A 417 3.08 14.20 -2.61
N ARG A 418 1.99 14.67 -3.19
CA ARG A 418 1.92 14.98 -4.63
C ARG A 418 2.47 16.39 -4.86
N TYR A 419 3.74 16.46 -5.23
CA TYR A 419 4.45 17.71 -5.47
C TYR A 419 3.93 18.48 -6.70
N ASP A 420 3.42 17.78 -7.72
CA ASP A 420 2.78 18.37 -8.87
C ASP A 420 1.46 19.11 -8.49
N TYR A 421 0.73 18.59 -7.52
CA TYR A 421 -0.45 19.26 -6.96
C TYR A 421 -0.04 20.52 -6.15
N VAL A 422 1.08 20.46 -5.41
CA VAL A 422 1.64 21.65 -4.73
C VAL A 422 2.02 22.73 -5.73
N LEU A 423 2.61 22.36 -6.86
CA LEU A 423 2.98 23.31 -7.92
C LEU A 423 1.76 23.94 -8.61
N ALA A 424 0.64 23.20 -8.67
CA ALA A 424 -0.61 23.69 -9.26
C ALA A 424 -1.29 24.77 -8.42
N ASP A 425 -1.06 24.81 -7.11
CA ASP A 425 -1.52 25.87 -6.20
C ASP A 425 -0.83 27.22 -6.48
N HIS A 426 0.33 27.22 -7.13
CA HIS A 426 1.15 28.41 -7.36
C HIS A 426 1.59 29.14 -6.07
N ASN A 427 1.21 28.67 -4.87
CA ASN A 427 1.47 29.27 -3.58
C ASN A 427 2.62 28.57 -2.86
N LYS A 428 3.78 29.22 -2.76
CA LYS A 428 4.95 28.71 -2.04
C LYS A 428 4.77 28.65 -0.51
N ALA A 429 3.75 29.32 0.04
CA ALA A 429 3.53 29.38 1.49
C ALA A 429 3.31 28.01 2.10
N PHE A 430 2.61 27.10 1.38
CA PHE A 430 2.45 25.71 1.82
C PHE A 430 3.81 25.00 1.99
N VAL A 431 4.72 25.13 1.02
CA VAL A 431 6.06 24.50 1.12
C VAL A 431 6.84 25.07 2.30
N LYS A 432 6.74 26.37 2.55
CA LYS A 432 7.41 27.03 3.68
C LYS A 432 6.84 26.54 5.03
N GLU A 433 5.50 26.47 5.19
CA GLU A 433 4.84 25.91 6.37
C GLU A 433 5.27 24.44 6.59
N LEU A 434 5.24 23.66 5.54
CA LEU A 434 5.64 22.24 5.55
C LEU A 434 7.10 22.10 6.06
N CYS A 435 8.04 22.81 5.46
CA CYS A 435 9.45 22.80 5.87
C CYS A 435 9.63 23.30 7.30
N GLN A 436 8.89 24.35 7.69
CA GLN A 436 9.05 24.98 8.99
C GLN A 436 8.60 24.08 10.13
N TYR A 437 7.50 23.34 9.97
CA TYR A 437 6.84 22.68 11.09
C TYR A 437 6.60 21.17 10.93
N HIS A 438 6.53 20.63 9.69
CA HIS A 438 5.97 19.31 9.43
C HIS A 438 6.95 18.31 8.82
N VAL A 439 8.14 18.73 8.42
CA VAL A 439 9.21 17.84 7.93
C VAL A 439 10.22 17.56 9.02
N SER A 440 10.45 16.29 9.33
CA SER A 440 11.36 15.84 10.41
C SER A 440 12.84 15.75 9.98
N GLY A 441 13.20 16.25 8.80
CA GLY A 441 14.54 16.14 8.19
C GLY A 441 14.51 15.55 6.78
N GLN A 442 13.54 14.71 6.49
CA GLN A 442 13.35 14.09 5.18
C GLN A 442 11.88 14.19 4.75
N LEU A 443 11.66 14.53 3.47
CA LEU A 443 10.35 14.53 2.83
C LEU A 443 10.36 13.55 1.65
N LYS A 444 9.42 12.61 1.65
CA LYS A 444 9.28 11.62 0.58
C LYS A 444 8.46 12.19 -0.56
N VAL A 445 8.95 11.98 -1.77
CA VAL A 445 8.28 12.32 -3.02
C VAL A 445 8.48 11.20 -4.02
N ALA A 446 7.53 11.02 -4.93
CA ALA A 446 7.54 9.88 -5.83
C ALA A 446 7.48 10.33 -7.31
N PRO A 447 8.61 10.77 -7.91
CA PRO A 447 8.68 11.03 -9.35
C PRO A 447 8.53 9.75 -10.19
N GLU A 448 8.89 8.59 -9.65
CA GLU A 448 8.82 7.23 -10.21
C GLU A 448 9.77 7.00 -11.39
N HIS A 449 9.84 7.92 -12.36
CA HIS A 449 10.77 7.87 -13.50
C HIS A 449 11.08 9.29 -13.99
N VAL A 450 12.02 9.41 -14.94
CA VAL A 450 12.47 10.72 -15.47
C VAL A 450 12.21 10.86 -16.97
N VAL A 451 11.88 9.78 -17.66
CA VAL A 451 11.62 9.79 -19.10
C VAL A 451 10.13 9.98 -19.34
N LYS A 452 9.77 11.03 -20.08
CA LYS A 452 8.39 11.49 -20.24
C LYS A 452 7.42 10.40 -20.70
N HIS A 453 7.74 9.62 -21.75
CA HIS A 453 6.81 8.59 -22.22
C HIS A 453 6.55 7.49 -21.16
N VAL A 454 7.51 7.25 -20.25
CA VAL A 454 7.33 6.29 -19.14
C VAL A 454 6.44 6.90 -18.06
N THR A 455 6.69 8.17 -17.67
CA THR A 455 5.83 8.86 -16.69
C THR A 455 4.41 9.05 -17.20
N ASP A 456 4.21 9.31 -18.50
CA ASP A 456 2.88 9.37 -19.12
C ASP A 456 2.14 8.01 -18.98
N LEU A 457 2.81 6.89 -19.26
CA LEU A 457 2.27 5.54 -19.05
C LEU A 457 2.07 5.17 -17.56
N MET A 458 2.72 5.87 -16.65
CA MET A 458 2.49 5.77 -15.20
C MET A 458 1.33 6.66 -14.71
N GLY A 459 0.84 7.60 -15.51
CA GLY A 459 -0.09 8.63 -15.08
C GLY A 459 0.53 9.61 -14.07
N LYS A 460 1.82 9.97 -14.29
CA LYS A 460 2.62 10.85 -13.42
C LYS A 460 3.04 12.11 -14.15
N ALA A 461 3.36 13.15 -13.40
CA ALA A 461 3.91 14.38 -13.94
C ALA A 461 5.32 14.17 -14.52
N ASP A 462 5.70 15.04 -15.44
CA ASP A 462 7.04 15.11 -16.00
C ASP A 462 8.10 15.43 -14.93
N VAL A 463 9.34 15.00 -15.15
CA VAL A 463 10.46 15.23 -14.24
C VAL A 463 10.72 16.72 -13.97
N GLN A 464 10.35 17.62 -14.89
CA GLN A 464 10.49 19.07 -14.68
C GLN A 464 9.63 19.56 -13.51
N ALA A 465 8.47 18.96 -13.26
CA ALA A 465 7.68 19.25 -12.07
C ALA A 465 8.43 18.85 -10.80
N PHE A 466 9.13 17.71 -10.79
CA PHE A 466 9.96 17.33 -9.65
C PHE A 466 11.11 18.30 -9.40
N LEU A 467 11.81 18.71 -10.46
CA LEU A 467 12.91 19.68 -10.36
C LEU A 467 12.43 21.02 -9.83
N LYS A 468 11.33 21.55 -10.36
CA LYS A 468 10.72 22.80 -9.88
C LYS A 468 10.29 22.73 -8.41
N PHE A 469 9.69 21.62 -7.99
CA PHE A 469 9.34 21.43 -6.58
C PHE A 469 10.59 21.36 -5.69
N LYS A 470 11.64 20.68 -6.16
CA LYS A 470 12.94 20.62 -5.46
C LYS A 470 13.51 22.03 -5.25
N ASP A 471 13.45 22.89 -6.26
CA ASP A 471 13.93 24.27 -6.14
C ASP A 471 13.12 25.05 -5.08
N TRP A 472 11.79 24.89 -5.05
CA TRP A 472 10.96 25.51 -4.00
C TRP A 472 11.28 24.98 -2.60
N PHE A 473 11.51 23.68 -2.49
CA PHE A 473 11.89 23.05 -1.22
C PHE A 473 13.26 23.51 -0.72
N ASP A 474 14.25 23.59 -1.61
CA ASP A 474 15.60 24.06 -1.29
C ASP A 474 15.62 25.56 -0.93
N GLU A 475 14.83 26.38 -1.63
CA GLU A 475 14.62 27.80 -1.33
C GLU A 475 14.03 27.99 0.08
N ALA A 476 12.93 27.27 0.39
CA ALA A 476 12.31 27.32 1.70
C ALA A 476 13.26 26.90 2.83
N ASN A 477 14.05 25.84 2.63
CA ASN A 477 15.05 25.40 3.60
C ASN A 477 16.16 26.45 3.84
N ARG A 478 16.61 27.10 2.77
CA ARG A 478 17.63 28.16 2.84
C ARG A 478 17.11 29.36 3.62
N GLU A 479 15.87 29.82 3.34
CA GLU A 479 15.22 30.92 4.06
C GLU A 479 15.02 30.61 5.54
N LEU A 480 14.68 29.35 5.87
CA LEU A 480 14.44 28.90 7.24
C LEU A 480 15.71 28.48 7.99
N GLY A 481 16.88 28.49 7.35
CA GLY A 481 18.13 27.99 7.93
C GLY A 481 18.11 26.51 8.27
N LYS A 482 17.31 25.68 7.57
CA LYS A 482 17.13 24.25 7.85
C LYS A 482 17.93 23.38 6.89
N LYS A 483 18.28 22.16 7.37
CA LYS A 483 18.91 21.11 6.60
C LYS A 483 17.95 19.94 6.47
N GLN A 484 17.08 19.99 5.47
CA GLN A 484 16.11 18.93 5.15
C GLN A 484 16.37 18.45 3.73
N TYR A 485 15.99 17.20 3.45
CA TYR A 485 16.30 16.54 2.19
C TYR A 485 15.04 15.90 1.58
N LEU A 486 14.93 15.95 0.26
CA LEU A 486 13.96 15.14 -0.47
C LEU A 486 14.50 13.71 -0.60
N VAL A 487 13.60 12.74 -0.39
CA VAL A 487 13.86 11.32 -0.64
C VAL A 487 12.99 10.90 -1.82
N PRO A 488 13.51 10.95 -3.06
CA PRO A 488 12.74 10.57 -4.23
C PRO A 488 12.67 9.06 -4.38
N TYR A 489 11.48 8.55 -4.70
CA TYR A 489 11.25 7.16 -5.06
C TYR A 489 11.23 7.00 -6.57
N PHE A 490 11.92 5.95 -7.06
CA PHE A 490 11.97 5.57 -8.46
C PHE A 490 11.61 4.09 -8.63
N MET A 491 11.01 3.77 -9.77
CA MET A 491 10.51 2.45 -10.10
C MET A 491 11.18 1.91 -11.35
N SER A 492 11.66 0.66 -11.30
CA SER A 492 12.17 -0.06 -12.46
C SER A 492 11.10 -0.93 -13.11
N SER A 493 11.31 -1.28 -14.36
CA SER A 493 10.57 -2.31 -15.08
C SER A 493 9.05 -2.06 -15.24
N HIS A 494 8.61 -0.79 -15.11
CA HIS A 494 7.25 -0.43 -15.46
C HIS A 494 6.99 -0.64 -16.98
N PRO A 495 5.78 -1.05 -17.40
CA PRO A 495 5.44 -1.06 -18.82
C PRO A 495 5.78 0.26 -19.51
N GLY A 496 6.42 0.19 -20.65
CA GLY A 496 6.98 1.32 -21.39
C GLY A 496 8.45 1.59 -21.13
N CYS A 497 9.01 1.14 -19.99
CA CYS A 497 10.42 1.39 -19.66
C CYS A 497 11.33 0.39 -20.40
N THR A 498 12.12 0.89 -21.33
CA THR A 498 13.17 0.13 -22.03
C THR A 498 14.49 0.19 -21.25
N LEU A 499 15.47 -0.63 -21.65
CA LEU A 499 16.80 -0.56 -21.06
C LEU A 499 17.47 0.80 -21.31
N LYS A 500 17.18 1.48 -22.43
CA LYS A 500 17.68 2.84 -22.69
C LYS A 500 17.10 3.87 -21.73
N ASP A 501 15.83 3.75 -21.41
CA ASP A 501 15.15 4.63 -20.43
C ASP A 501 15.70 4.43 -19.02
N ALA A 502 16.02 3.17 -18.65
CA ALA A 502 16.66 2.88 -17.37
C ALA A 502 18.10 3.47 -17.29
N VAL A 503 18.84 3.49 -18.41
CA VAL A 503 20.13 4.20 -18.48
C VAL A 503 19.94 5.70 -18.32
N ALA A 504 18.94 6.30 -18.96
CA ALA A 504 18.65 7.74 -18.80
C ALA A 504 18.30 8.09 -17.34
N LEU A 505 17.56 7.22 -16.64
CA LEU A 505 17.31 7.37 -15.21
C LEU A 505 18.62 7.31 -14.40
N ALA A 506 19.53 6.38 -14.71
CA ALA A 506 20.83 6.27 -14.03
C ALA A 506 21.72 7.53 -14.27
N GLU A 507 21.70 8.10 -15.48
CA GLU A 507 22.37 9.35 -15.80
C GLU A 507 21.81 10.52 -14.98
N PHE A 508 20.47 10.63 -14.90
CA PHE A 508 19.81 11.63 -14.07
C PHE A 508 20.23 11.51 -12.59
N LEU A 509 20.24 10.28 -12.04
CA LEU A 509 20.65 10.03 -10.65
C LEU A 509 22.12 10.44 -10.42
N ARG A 510 23.00 10.20 -11.41
CA ARG A 510 24.39 10.66 -11.38
C ARG A 510 24.47 12.19 -11.34
N ASP A 511 23.77 12.86 -12.25
CA ASP A 511 23.83 14.31 -12.42
C ASP A 511 23.22 15.05 -11.22
N MET A 512 22.22 14.47 -10.60
CA MET A 512 21.61 14.96 -9.36
C MET A 512 22.36 14.53 -8.08
N HIS A 513 23.46 13.79 -8.21
CA HIS A 513 24.23 13.22 -7.09
C HIS A 513 23.38 12.37 -6.13
N MET A 514 22.31 11.76 -6.62
CA MET A 514 21.40 10.92 -5.86
C MET A 514 21.85 9.46 -5.88
N GLN A 515 21.70 8.79 -4.72
CA GLN A 515 21.94 7.35 -4.59
C GLN A 515 20.74 6.75 -3.85
N PRO A 516 19.73 6.26 -4.55
CA PRO A 516 18.59 5.61 -3.90
C PRO A 516 19.07 4.35 -3.16
N GLU A 517 18.91 4.33 -1.84
CA GLU A 517 19.15 3.12 -1.04
C GLU A 517 18.04 2.10 -1.29
N GLN A 518 16.82 2.60 -1.43
CA GLN A 518 15.64 1.81 -1.74
C GLN A 518 15.18 2.08 -3.17
N VAL A 519 15.03 1.02 -3.94
CA VAL A 519 14.51 1.04 -5.30
C VAL A 519 13.35 0.07 -5.41
N GLN A 520 12.34 0.44 -6.17
CA GLN A 520 11.14 -0.37 -6.35
C GLN A 520 11.16 -1.02 -7.73
N ASP A 521 10.79 -2.29 -7.78
CA ASP A 521 10.46 -2.95 -9.03
C ASP A 521 8.95 -2.93 -9.22
N PHE A 522 8.50 -2.67 -10.44
CA PHE A 522 7.09 -2.81 -10.76
C PHE A 522 6.60 -4.24 -10.48
N ILE A 523 5.58 -4.35 -9.63
CA ILE A 523 4.88 -5.60 -9.38
C ILE A 523 3.48 -5.50 -10.00
N PRO A 524 3.17 -6.35 -11.00
CA PRO A 524 1.84 -6.37 -11.58
C PRO A 524 0.78 -6.73 -10.55
N THR A 525 0.03 -5.73 -10.08
CA THR A 525 -1.05 -5.90 -9.12
C THR A 525 -2.38 -5.97 -9.88
N PRO A 526 -3.23 -6.98 -9.66
CA PRO A 526 -4.53 -7.08 -10.32
C PRO A 526 -5.35 -5.79 -10.20
N GLY A 527 -6.17 -5.48 -11.19
CA GLY A 527 -7.04 -4.29 -11.20
C GLY A 527 -6.34 -2.96 -11.54
N SER A 528 -5.01 -2.93 -11.74
CA SER A 528 -4.30 -1.73 -12.20
C SER A 528 -4.12 -1.69 -13.72
N LEU A 529 -4.17 -0.49 -14.30
CA LEU A 529 -3.97 -0.28 -15.75
C LEU A 529 -2.58 -0.75 -16.20
N SER A 530 -1.55 -0.49 -15.38
CA SER A 530 -0.19 -0.95 -15.67
C SER A 530 -0.08 -2.48 -15.70
N THR A 531 -0.86 -3.20 -14.90
CA THR A 531 -0.91 -4.67 -14.95
C THR A 531 -1.57 -5.16 -16.23
N ALA A 532 -2.62 -4.50 -16.69
CA ALA A 532 -3.23 -4.82 -17.98
C ALA A 532 -2.25 -4.56 -19.15
N MET A 533 -1.52 -3.45 -19.12
CA MET A 533 -0.43 -3.17 -20.09
C MET A 533 0.68 -4.23 -20.01
N TYR A 534 1.09 -4.61 -18.79
CA TYR A 534 2.11 -5.63 -18.58
C TYR A 534 1.72 -6.98 -19.19
N TYR A 535 0.49 -7.43 -18.97
CA TYR A 535 0.01 -8.70 -19.46
C TYR A 535 -0.19 -8.69 -20.98
N THR A 536 -0.90 -7.68 -21.48
CA THR A 536 -1.32 -7.64 -22.88
C THR A 536 -0.22 -7.13 -23.82
N GLY A 537 0.63 -6.22 -23.38
CA GLY A 537 1.54 -5.46 -24.24
C GLY A 537 0.83 -4.32 -24.98
N LEU A 538 -0.36 -3.93 -24.53
CA LEU A 538 -1.19 -2.87 -25.08
C LEU A 538 -1.65 -1.95 -23.97
N ASN A 539 -1.84 -0.66 -24.28
CA ASN A 539 -2.59 0.25 -23.42
C ASN A 539 -4.10 0.01 -23.67
N PRO A 540 -4.86 -0.55 -22.70
CA PRO A 540 -6.29 -0.84 -22.90
C PRO A 540 -7.15 0.37 -23.22
N LEU A 541 -6.72 1.58 -22.84
CA LEU A 541 -7.50 2.80 -23.07
C LEU A 541 -7.31 3.36 -24.48
N THR A 542 -6.09 3.27 -25.04
CA THR A 542 -5.75 3.83 -26.37
C THR A 542 -5.59 2.78 -27.46
N GLY A 543 -5.37 1.52 -27.11
CA GLY A 543 -5.07 0.43 -28.05
C GLY A 543 -3.60 0.40 -28.53
N GLU A 544 -2.77 1.34 -28.11
CA GLU A 544 -1.37 1.42 -28.52
C GLU A 544 -0.51 0.31 -27.93
N LYS A 545 0.49 -0.14 -28.70
CA LYS A 545 1.46 -1.12 -28.22
C LYS A 545 2.37 -0.52 -27.14
N VAL A 546 2.59 -1.27 -26.07
CA VAL A 546 3.45 -0.89 -24.94
C VAL A 546 4.57 -1.90 -24.80
N TYR A 547 5.81 -1.42 -24.74
CA TYR A 547 6.97 -2.25 -24.44
C TYR A 547 6.86 -2.82 -23.02
N VAL A 548 7.28 -4.08 -22.83
CA VAL A 548 7.28 -4.73 -21.50
C VAL A 548 8.56 -5.52 -21.31
N ALA A 549 9.34 -5.16 -20.31
CA ALA A 549 10.50 -5.94 -19.86
C ALA A 549 10.03 -7.26 -19.21
N ARG A 550 10.02 -8.36 -19.98
CA ARG A 550 9.50 -9.66 -19.51
C ARG A 550 10.59 -10.56 -18.94
N ARG A 551 11.83 -10.43 -19.46
CA ARG A 551 12.95 -11.30 -19.06
C ARG A 551 13.48 -10.89 -17.68
N PRO A 552 13.69 -11.86 -16.76
CA PRO A 552 14.23 -11.57 -15.43
C PRO A 552 15.57 -10.81 -15.48
N GLU A 553 16.45 -11.14 -16.42
CA GLU A 553 17.75 -10.49 -16.55
C GLU A 553 17.62 -9.01 -16.92
N GLU A 554 16.62 -8.66 -17.73
CA GLU A 554 16.39 -7.28 -18.12
C GLU A 554 15.84 -6.47 -16.95
N LYS A 555 14.91 -7.03 -16.18
CA LYS A 555 14.40 -6.39 -14.95
C LYS A 555 15.53 -6.16 -13.96
N GLN A 556 16.39 -7.17 -13.77
CA GLN A 556 17.56 -7.03 -12.89
C GLN A 556 18.54 -5.96 -13.39
N MET A 557 18.75 -5.83 -14.72
CA MET A 557 19.57 -4.76 -15.28
C MET A 557 18.96 -3.38 -15.04
N GLN A 558 17.65 -3.20 -15.27
CA GLN A 558 16.98 -1.93 -15.01
C GLN A 558 17.08 -1.53 -13.53
N ARG A 559 16.88 -2.48 -12.62
CA ARG A 559 17.03 -2.25 -11.17
C ARG A 559 18.47 -1.88 -10.81
N ALA A 560 19.44 -2.65 -11.29
CA ALA A 560 20.85 -2.44 -10.97
C ALA A 560 21.38 -1.05 -11.44
N LEU A 561 20.84 -0.53 -12.55
CA LEU A 561 21.16 0.79 -13.06
C LEU A 561 20.77 1.90 -12.08
N MET A 562 19.69 1.78 -11.31
CA MET A 562 19.34 2.76 -10.27
C MET A 562 20.33 2.74 -9.09
N GLN A 563 21.02 1.63 -8.87
CA GLN A 563 22.02 1.44 -7.82
C GLN A 563 23.40 1.16 -8.41
N TYR A 564 23.77 1.85 -9.48
CA TYR A 564 24.97 1.60 -10.27
C TYR A 564 26.28 1.72 -9.49
N LYS A 565 26.29 2.48 -8.37
CA LYS A 565 27.47 2.62 -7.51
C LYS A 565 27.68 1.45 -6.55
N ASN A 566 26.67 0.58 -6.37
CA ASN A 566 26.83 -0.62 -5.55
C ASN A 566 27.79 -1.60 -6.24
N PRO A 567 28.94 -1.95 -5.62
CA PRO A 567 29.91 -2.86 -6.24
C PRO A 567 29.35 -4.22 -6.63
N ALA A 568 28.35 -4.73 -5.89
CA ALA A 568 27.68 -5.98 -6.22
C ALA A 568 26.92 -5.94 -7.56
N ASN A 569 26.54 -4.76 -8.03
CA ASN A 569 25.82 -4.57 -9.28
C ASN A 569 26.74 -4.35 -10.49
N TYR A 570 28.06 -4.25 -10.29
CA TYR A 570 29.01 -3.84 -11.33
C TYR A 570 28.85 -4.63 -12.64
N ASP A 571 28.86 -5.96 -12.58
CA ASP A 571 28.80 -6.82 -13.78
C ASP A 571 27.47 -6.69 -14.52
N ILE A 572 26.39 -6.54 -13.77
CA ILE A 572 25.04 -6.36 -14.31
C ILE A 572 24.93 -5.01 -15.00
N VAL A 573 25.43 -3.94 -14.36
CA VAL A 573 25.46 -2.59 -14.93
C VAL A 573 26.34 -2.52 -16.16
N TYR A 574 27.54 -3.13 -16.13
CA TYR A 574 28.42 -3.22 -17.31
C TYR A 574 27.70 -3.88 -18.50
N LYS A 575 27.07 -5.04 -18.25
CA LYS A 575 26.28 -5.77 -19.28
C LYS A 575 25.13 -4.88 -19.80
N ALA A 576 24.41 -4.21 -18.90
CA ALA A 576 23.31 -3.33 -19.27
C ALA A 576 23.77 -2.18 -20.19
N LEU A 577 24.85 -1.51 -19.85
CA LEU A 577 25.42 -0.41 -20.65
C LEU A 577 25.88 -0.90 -22.03
N CYS A 578 26.52 -2.07 -22.09
CA CYS A 578 26.92 -2.66 -23.38
C CYS A 578 25.70 -2.99 -24.26
N LEU A 579 24.66 -3.58 -23.70
CA LEU A 579 23.42 -3.93 -24.42
C LEU A 579 22.63 -2.69 -24.85
N ALA A 580 22.63 -1.63 -24.04
CA ALA A 580 22.02 -0.35 -24.39
C ALA A 580 22.82 0.46 -25.43
N GLY A 581 24.03 0.02 -25.81
CA GLY A 581 24.94 0.74 -26.70
C GLY A 581 25.62 1.95 -26.05
N ARG A 582 25.67 2.03 -24.71
CA ARG A 582 26.16 3.16 -23.93
C ARG A 582 27.50 2.87 -23.23
N ARG A 583 28.46 2.32 -24.02
CA ARG A 583 29.84 2.10 -23.54
C ARG A 583 30.58 3.38 -23.17
N ASP A 584 30.14 4.53 -23.69
CA ASP A 584 30.58 5.86 -23.33
C ASP A 584 30.43 6.16 -21.82
N LEU A 585 29.52 5.49 -21.12
CA LEU A 585 29.31 5.63 -19.68
C LEU A 585 30.21 4.72 -18.83
N ILE A 586 31.13 3.97 -19.47
CA ILE A 586 32.17 3.15 -18.81
C ILE A 586 33.50 3.83 -18.95
N GLY A 587 34.01 4.46 -17.89
CA GLY A 587 35.22 5.25 -17.91
C GLY A 587 35.53 5.93 -16.59
N TYR A 588 36.49 6.82 -16.58
CA TYR A 588 36.89 7.61 -15.41
C TYR A 588 36.40 9.07 -15.47
N GLY A 589 35.74 9.44 -16.56
CA GLY A 589 35.21 10.80 -16.74
C GLY A 589 33.99 11.07 -15.84
N PRO A 590 33.66 12.35 -15.57
CA PRO A 590 32.58 12.75 -14.68
C PRO A 590 31.20 12.32 -15.18
N LYS A 591 31.05 12.04 -16.46
CA LYS A 591 29.81 11.53 -17.07
C LYS A 591 29.70 10.02 -17.05
N CYS A 592 30.73 9.28 -16.61
CA CYS A 592 30.67 7.81 -16.55
C CYS A 592 29.89 7.34 -15.30
N LEU A 593 29.20 6.21 -15.43
CA LEU A 593 28.48 5.56 -14.33
C LEU A 593 29.39 4.60 -13.55
N ILE A 594 30.23 3.84 -14.27
CA ILE A 594 31.14 2.85 -13.69
C ILE A 594 32.54 2.99 -14.31
N ALA A 595 33.59 2.68 -13.53
CA ALA A 595 34.94 2.60 -14.02
C ALA A 595 35.18 1.33 -14.88
N PRO A 596 36.08 1.33 -15.87
CA PRO A 596 36.47 0.10 -16.56
C PRO A 596 37.08 -0.90 -15.58
N ARG A 597 36.86 -2.20 -15.79
CA ARG A 597 37.62 -3.22 -15.03
C ARG A 597 39.13 -2.98 -15.26
N ARG A 598 39.89 -2.86 -14.21
CA ARG A 598 41.33 -3.02 -14.30
C ARG A 598 41.57 -4.45 -14.78
N HIS A 599 42.02 -4.64 -16.01
CA HIS A 599 42.64 -5.91 -16.39
C HIS A 599 43.72 -6.20 -15.33
N GLN A 600 43.55 -7.26 -14.56
CA GLN A 600 44.68 -7.86 -13.88
C GLN A 600 45.64 -8.25 -15.01
N ALA A 601 46.61 -7.37 -15.29
CA ALA A 601 47.70 -7.69 -16.19
C ALA A 601 48.29 -9.00 -15.68
N GLY A 602 48.37 -9.97 -16.56
CA GLY A 602 48.61 -11.37 -16.33
C GLY A 602 49.43 -11.71 -15.10
N ARG A 603 48.93 -12.59 -14.26
CA ARG A 603 49.81 -13.42 -13.46
C ARG A 603 50.79 -14.08 -14.43
N ARG A 604 52.05 -13.64 -14.41
CA ARG A 604 53.15 -14.38 -15.04
C ARG A 604 53.06 -15.80 -14.48
N PRO A 605 53.18 -16.84 -15.31
CA PRO A 605 53.27 -18.19 -14.80
C PRO A 605 54.54 -18.28 -13.93
N ASP A 606 54.34 -18.57 -12.61
CA ASP A 606 55.44 -18.87 -11.72
C ASP A 606 56.24 -20.05 -12.26
N LYS A 607 57.55 -19.83 -12.42
CA LYS A 607 58.50 -20.87 -12.80
C LYS A 607 58.41 -22.06 -11.85
N ALA A 608 58.33 -23.20 -12.44
CA ALA A 608 58.34 -24.51 -11.82
C ALA A 608 59.49 -24.69 -10.78
N GLY A 609 59.21 -25.36 -9.72
CA GLY A 609 60.15 -26.17 -8.99
C GLY A 609 60.44 -25.84 -7.55
N ARG A 610 59.72 -26.46 -6.66
CA ARG A 610 60.23 -27.14 -5.46
C ARG A 610 59.08 -27.96 -4.81
N PRO A 611 59.28 -29.25 -4.45
CA PRO A 611 58.27 -30.07 -3.83
C PRO A 611 58.14 -29.74 -2.33
N ALA A 612 56.94 -29.59 -1.84
CA ALA A 612 56.61 -29.41 -0.46
C ALA A 612 56.39 -30.78 0.25
N ALA A 613 56.96 -30.93 1.44
CA ALA A 613 56.80 -32.04 2.32
C ALA A 613 55.37 -32.13 2.93
N PRO A 614 54.91 -33.33 3.37
CA PRO A 614 53.55 -33.52 3.83
C PRO A 614 53.33 -33.09 5.27
N SER A 615 52.32 -32.33 5.55
CA SER A 615 51.88 -32.05 6.92
C SER A 615 50.56 -32.77 7.23
N ARG A 616 50.52 -33.30 8.42
CA ARG A 616 49.53 -34.18 9.03
C ARG A 616 48.11 -33.55 9.09
N ARG A 617 47.12 -34.40 8.83
CA ARG A 617 45.71 -34.25 9.16
C ARG A 617 45.51 -34.09 10.68
N GLN A 618 44.73 -33.08 11.08
CA GLN A 618 43.80 -33.22 12.20
C GLN A 618 42.53 -32.46 11.85
N GLY A 619 41.40 -33.15 11.84
CA GLY A 619 40.09 -32.63 11.56
C GLY A 619 39.46 -31.97 12.77
N ARG A 620 38.66 -30.94 12.48
CA ARG A 620 37.44 -30.62 13.25
C ARG A 620 36.58 -29.73 12.34
N GLY A 621 35.45 -30.29 11.95
CA GLY A 621 34.43 -29.55 11.18
C GLY A 621 33.78 -28.49 12.04
N ARG A 622 33.65 -27.31 11.44
CA ARG A 622 32.64 -26.31 11.79
C ARG A 622 32.06 -25.78 10.49
N LEU A 623 30.85 -26.17 10.25
CA LEU A 623 29.99 -25.54 9.24
C LEU A 623 29.80 -24.08 9.63
N ARG A 624 30.34 -23.17 8.84
CA ARG A 624 29.95 -21.76 8.84
C ARG A 624 28.77 -21.61 7.90
N LEU A 625 27.61 -21.33 8.44
CA LEU A 625 26.49 -20.76 7.72
C LEU A 625 26.85 -19.32 7.38
N GLU A 626 27.06 -19.03 6.12
CA GLU A 626 27.14 -17.66 5.62
C GLU A 626 25.73 -17.07 5.59
N ASN A 627 25.44 -16.17 6.52
CA ASN A 627 24.29 -15.30 6.50
C ASN A 627 24.50 -14.24 5.40
N SER A 628 23.89 -14.41 4.26
CA SER A 628 23.64 -13.32 3.33
C SER A 628 22.41 -12.54 3.83
N GLY A 629 22.63 -11.48 4.61
CA GLY A 629 21.60 -10.55 5.02
C GLY A 629 21.17 -9.68 3.84
N GLU A 630 20.09 -10.04 3.17
CA GLU A 630 19.36 -9.14 2.28
C GLU A 630 18.23 -8.45 3.06
N SER A 631 18.25 -7.13 3.08
CA SER A 631 17.33 -6.29 3.84
C SER A 631 15.88 -6.34 3.33
N ASN A 632 14.95 -6.46 4.27
CA ASN A 632 13.51 -6.72 4.10
C ASN A 632 12.62 -5.52 3.71
N GLU A 633 13.10 -4.50 3.02
CA GLU A 633 12.40 -3.22 2.92
C GLU A 633 11.52 -2.98 1.66
N GLU A 634 11.40 -3.94 0.75
CA GLU A 634 10.89 -3.67 -0.61
C GLU A 634 9.36 -3.55 -0.81
N ILE A 635 8.51 -4.00 0.09
CA ILE A 635 7.04 -4.00 -0.17
C ILE A 635 6.27 -2.84 0.43
N ARG A 636 6.86 -2.07 1.30
CA ARG A 636 6.12 -1.11 2.14
C ARG A 636 5.50 0.09 1.42
N ALA A 637 5.80 0.32 0.15
CA ALA A 637 5.48 1.57 -0.53
C ALA A 637 4.10 1.65 -1.21
N PHE A 638 3.40 0.52 -1.41
CA PHE A 638 2.21 0.54 -2.28
C PHE A 638 0.86 0.71 -1.57
N TYR A 639 0.77 0.39 -0.27
CA TYR A 639 -0.54 0.27 0.39
C TYR A 639 -0.68 0.91 1.77
N CYS A 640 0.42 1.41 2.35
CA CYS A 640 0.37 2.05 3.66
C CYS A 640 1.42 3.17 3.73
N PRO A 641 1.17 4.27 4.44
CA PRO A 641 2.23 5.20 4.79
C PRO A 641 3.24 4.45 5.67
N GLN A 642 4.48 4.46 5.21
CA GLN A 642 5.52 3.58 5.73
C GLN A 642 6.30 4.13 6.89
N PRO A 643 6.79 3.23 7.74
CA PRO A 643 7.66 3.49 8.86
C PRO A 643 9.16 3.45 8.52
N PHE A 644 9.91 4.38 9.09
CA PHE A 644 11.36 4.42 9.01
C PHE A 644 12.02 4.11 10.36
N ARG A 645 13.02 3.24 10.32
CA ARG A 645 14.00 3.18 11.40
C ARG A 645 14.94 4.38 11.23
N HIS A 646 14.92 5.30 12.19
CA HIS A 646 16.06 6.18 12.42
C HIS A 646 17.16 5.38 13.11
N PRO A 647 18.43 5.55 12.73
CA PRO A 647 19.50 5.27 13.69
C PRO A 647 19.26 6.19 14.89
N ALA A 648 19.32 5.62 16.08
CA ALA A 648 19.24 6.39 17.31
C ALA A 648 20.27 7.53 17.24
N PRO A 649 19.89 8.77 17.62
CA PRO A 649 20.88 9.82 17.73
C PRO A 649 21.89 9.38 18.79
N GLN A 650 23.16 9.35 18.42
CA GLN A 650 24.25 9.27 19.37
C GLN A 650 24.10 10.46 20.31
N LEU A 651 23.85 10.18 21.58
CA LEU A 651 23.89 11.14 22.66
C LEU A 651 25.32 11.69 22.76
N VAL A 652 25.55 12.84 22.16
CA VAL A 652 26.70 13.68 22.51
C VAL A 652 26.37 14.25 23.89
N ARG A 653 27.10 13.80 24.90
CA ARG A 653 27.07 14.39 26.23
C ARG A 653 27.68 15.80 26.11
N PRO A 654 27.01 16.86 26.61
CA PRO A 654 27.70 18.13 26.79
C PRO A 654 28.60 18.01 28.02
N ASP A 655 29.89 18.31 27.83
CA ASP A 655 30.83 18.56 28.93
C ASP A 655 30.32 19.79 29.71
N PHE A 656 30.12 19.58 31.01
CA PHE A 656 29.92 20.67 31.98
C PHE A 656 31.30 21.09 32.48
N ASP A 657 31.81 22.24 32.01
CA ASP A 657 32.85 22.98 32.70
C ASP A 657 32.23 23.82 33.81
N GLU A 658 32.82 23.68 34.99
CA GLU A 658 32.51 24.44 36.21
C GLU A 658 32.87 25.91 36.06
N ALA A 659 32.03 26.80 36.59
CA ALA A 659 32.44 28.14 36.95
C ALA A 659 31.64 28.65 38.17
N PRO A 660 32.15 29.56 39.00
CA PRO A 660 32.05 29.53 40.43
C PRO A 660 30.94 30.43 41.02
N ALA A 661 30.71 30.22 42.32
CA ALA A 661 29.72 30.87 43.17
C ALA A 661 29.92 32.39 43.29
N GLY A 662 28.81 33.16 43.12
CA GLY A 662 28.71 34.57 43.50
C GLY A 662 27.39 34.80 44.25
N ARG A 663 27.51 35.21 45.51
CA ARG A 663 26.45 35.62 46.46
C ARG A 663 25.84 36.97 46.05
N GLY A 664 24.59 37.18 46.39
CA GLY A 664 24.04 38.53 46.52
C GLY A 664 22.49 38.61 46.41
N SER A 665 21.82 38.44 47.49
CA SER A 665 20.74 39.21 48.20
C SER A 665 19.68 39.97 47.38
N ALA A 666 18.44 39.64 47.71
CA ALA A 666 17.30 40.48 48.15
C ALA A 666 16.58 41.42 47.15
N GLY A 667 15.27 41.28 47.11
CA GLY A 667 14.37 42.41 47.22
C GLY A 667 13.35 42.62 46.09
N LEU A 668 12.13 42.36 46.45
CA LEU A 668 10.82 42.78 45.92
C LEU A 668 10.18 41.87 44.87
#